data_d25034a23b4fe1047d4b2fc75e021afe
#
_entry.id   d25034a23b4fe1047d4b2fc75e021afe
#
_cell.length_a   1.000
_cell.length_b   1.000
_cell.length_c   1.000
_cell.angle_alpha   90.00
_cell.angle_beta   90.00
_cell.angle_gamma   90.00
#
_symmetry.space_group_name_H-M   'P 1'
#
loop_
_entity.id
_entity.type
_entity.pdbx_description
1 polymer ?
#
loop_
_entity_poly.entity_id
_entity_poly.type
_entity_poly.pdbx_seq_one_letter_code
_entity_poly.pdbx_strand_id
1 'polypeptide(L)'
;MKFSLLFIGLFLSTIVSAQIQQRQLDPTNMREGEHVEYCGTHKKLAEAMKNPAFAAQYALEHAAPTSQQQKEVDLPKGTVYTIPVVFHVLHMNGVENISDAQIHDALVVLNRDYRRLNTDAASVQPDFQGMPADIEIEFTLARKAPNGACFTGITRTVTPLTFDGSDGQNQVNAVITGNDVYQGIWPPNQYLNIYVCEEIGGAAGYTFKPSGNASSSAFGMYFNGIFLLHNYTGSIGTSDIYTSRTLTHEVGHWLNLNHTWGPNNNPGNAASCSDDDNVQDTPLCIGVSSCNYNSNTCNDVGSSMSSWNYDVEDNVENYMDYSYCSKMFTEGQKTRMRNAITSNTAGRNNVISTSNLGLVGANSPLVLCQAKFKANKTVLCANDSITFTDMSFNAVTGWNWTFAGGTPATSTLQNPGVIYTTPGTYTVTLTATDGGTSDVETLTNYITVLPNGNTLPYFEGFENISNLSATPNWIVDNPSGNAWNITTSAAHSGSKSAKLTNLGQAAGSIDQLISSAIDLSSVDTTNGVTLSFRYAYKKASTASTDILRVYFTANCGDTWAVRKTLSATTMSGSSFQASSWTPTPSDWTTVHMTNVTSLYWNENFRYKFEFTSNGGNNMYLDDINIYSGAPSDNLIVAGIDETAFTAVNLYPNPADEELNVSFQAINNEKMTIVLTDLTGKIIQSNIIQANEGENLVMLNTSDFAKGVYFVNLISGTSRTTLQFVKK
;
A
#
# COMPACT_ATOMS: atom_id res chain seq x y z
N MET A 1 -39.47 10.58 57.58
CA MET A 1 -40.00 11.22 56.37
C MET A 1 -38.86 11.91 55.66
N LYS A 2 -38.29 11.28 54.62
CA LYS A 2 -37.29 11.91 53.76
C LYS A 2 -37.91 11.94 52.36
N PHE A 3 -38.14 13.11 51.83
CA PHE A 3 -38.57 13.36 50.48
C PHE A 3 -37.34 13.28 49.57
N SER A 4 -37.34 12.33 48.59
CA SER A 4 -36.39 12.29 47.48
C SER A 4 -37.03 13.06 46.33
N LEU A 5 -36.37 14.17 45.93
CA LEU A 5 -36.66 14.86 44.67
C LEU A 5 -36.02 14.10 43.52
N LEU A 6 -36.84 13.63 42.62
CA LEU A 6 -36.44 13.05 41.34
C LEU A 6 -36.27 14.22 40.35
N PHE A 7 -35.01 14.51 39.98
CA PHE A 7 -34.71 15.42 38.86
C PHE A 7 -34.84 14.68 37.54
N ILE A 8 -35.94 14.94 36.83
CA ILE A 8 -36.08 14.52 35.42
C ILE A 8 -35.30 15.56 34.58
N GLY A 9 -34.11 15.19 34.18
CA GLY A 9 -33.34 15.95 33.20
C GLY A 9 -33.92 15.79 31.80
N LEU A 10 -34.59 16.84 31.31
CA LEU A 10 -35.01 16.96 29.93
C LEU A 10 -33.74 17.13 29.07
N PHE A 11 -33.27 16.05 28.41
CA PHE A 11 -32.30 16.17 27.34
C PHE A 11 -32.99 16.82 26.14
N LEU A 12 -32.86 18.14 25.98
CA LEU A 12 -33.02 18.80 24.68
C LEU A 12 -31.88 18.31 23.81
N SER A 13 -32.16 17.36 22.93
CA SER A 13 -31.29 17.11 21.76
C SER A 13 -31.42 18.34 20.85
N THR A 14 -30.53 19.28 21.01
CA THR A 14 -30.22 20.25 19.96
C THR A 14 -29.67 19.43 18.80
N ILE A 15 -30.48 19.20 17.79
CA ILE A 15 -30.01 18.85 16.46
C ILE A 15 -29.21 20.07 16.00
N VAL A 16 -27.92 20.06 16.27
CA VAL A 16 -26.98 20.92 15.59
C VAL A 16 -27.00 20.41 14.15
N SER A 17 -27.83 21.05 13.31
CA SER A 17 -27.59 21.03 11.89
C SER A 17 -26.19 21.62 11.72
N ALA A 18 -25.17 20.77 11.62
CA ALA A 18 -23.88 21.20 11.17
C ALA A 18 -24.14 21.74 9.75
N GLN A 19 -24.26 23.07 9.64
CA GLN A 19 -24.11 23.72 8.35
C GLN A 19 -22.73 23.25 7.88
N ILE A 20 -22.73 22.45 6.82
CA ILE A 20 -21.54 21.99 6.15
C ILE A 20 -20.88 23.28 5.70
N GLN A 21 -19.84 23.71 6.42
CA GLN A 21 -19.07 24.90 6.08
C GLN A 21 -18.29 24.52 4.82
N GLN A 22 -18.76 24.99 3.68
CA GLN A 22 -18.20 24.66 2.38
C GLN A 22 -16.79 25.22 2.29
N ARG A 23 -15.89 24.38 1.85
CA ARG A 23 -14.48 24.70 1.73
C ARG A 23 -14.28 25.57 0.48
N GLN A 24 -13.68 26.73 0.65
CA GLN A 24 -13.21 27.55 -0.46
C GLN A 24 -11.90 26.96 -1.00
N LEU A 25 -11.71 26.98 -2.31
CA LEU A 25 -10.42 26.78 -2.97
C LEU A 25 -9.50 28.01 -2.75
N ASP A 26 -9.25 28.33 -1.51
CA ASP A 26 -8.30 29.36 -1.12
C ASP A 26 -6.99 28.66 -0.73
N PRO A 27 -5.84 29.03 -1.31
CA PRO A 27 -4.55 28.45 -0.98
C PRO A 27 -4.21 28.48 0.52
N THR A 28 -4.79 29.43 1.27
CA THR A 28 -4.61 29.55 2.74
C THR A 28 -5.38 28.50 3.52
N ASN A 29 -6.40 27.88 2.94
CA ASN A 29 -7.28 26.88 3.55
C ASN A 29 -7.06 25.45 3.01
N MET A 30 -6.02 25.25 2.21
CA MET A 30 -5.73 23.94 1.61
C MET A 30 -5.09 22.99 2.60
N ARG A 31 -5.33 21.69 2.44
CA ARG A 31 -4.62 20.64 3.18
C ARG A 31 -3.18 20.55 2.65
N GLU A 32 -2.28 20.08 3.50
CA GLU A 32 -0.91 19.77 3.07
C GLU A 32 -0.96 18.73 1.93
N GLY A 33 -0.37 19.08 0.78
CA GLY A 33 -0.37 18.23 -0.44
C GLY A 33 -1.59 18.37 -1.35
N GLU A 34 -2.52 19.29 -1.07
CA GLU A 34 -3.68 19.52 -1.93
C GLU A 34 -3.35 20.47 -3.09
N HIS A 35 -3.82 20.12 -4.30
CA HIS A 35 -3.60 20.94 -5.49
C HIS A 35 -4.55 22.13 -5.55
N VAL A 36 -4.07 23.25 -6.11
CA VAL A 36 -4.83 24.52 -6.21
C VAL A 36 -5.87 24.46 -7.33
N GLU A 37 -5.58 23.74 -8.43
CA GLU A 37 -6.47 23.61 -9.58
C GLU A 37 -7.51 22.53 -9.36
N TYR A 38 -8.79 22.89 -9.30
CA TYR A 38 -9.88 21.92 -9.16
C TYR A 38 -10.05 21.04 -10.41
N CYS A 39 -9.88 21.59 -11.61
CA CYS A 39 -9.95 20.86 -12.87
C CYS A 39 -8.82 21.29 -13.82
N GLY A 40 -8.10 20.33 -14.37
CA GLY A 40 -6.98 20.55 -15.31
C GLY A 40 -7.37 20.46 -16.79
N THR A 41 -8.64 20.20 -17.13
CA THR A 41 -9.13 19.86 -18.47
C THR A 41 -8.67 20.86 -19.54
N HIS A 42 -8.90 22.15 -19.37
CA HIS A 42 -8.54 23.14 -20.41
C HIS A 42 -7.03 23.40 -20.48
N LYS A 43 -6.30 23.24 -19.39
CA LYS A 43 -4.83 23.33 -19.37
C LYS A 43 -4.21 22.17 -20.18
N LYS A 44 -4.65 20.96 -19.94
CA LYS A 44 -4.22 19.77 -20.68
C LYS A 44 -4.66 19.82 -22.16
N LEU A 45 -5.86 20.34 -22.42
CA LEU A 45 -6.31 20.59 -23.80
C LEU A 45 -5.41 21.61 -24.51
N ALA A 46 -5.04 22.71 -23.86
CA ALA A 46 -4.14 23.70 -24.43
C ALA A 46 -2.74 23.11 -24.74
N GLU A 47 -2.26 22.20 -23.93
CA GLU A 47 -1.04 21.44 -24.22
C GLU A 47 -1.21 20.54 -25.44
N ALA A 48 -2.29 19.77 -25.52
CA ALA A 48 -2.58 18.89 -26.66
C ALA A 48 -2.76 19.67 -27.97
N MET A 49 -3.35 20.85 -27.92
CA MET A 49 -3.56 21.75 -29.09
C MET A 49 -2.24 22.28 -29.67
N LYS A 50 -1.11 22.16 -28.99
CA LYS A 50 0.21 22.46 -29.57
C LYS A 50 0.59 21.46 -30.69
N ASN A 51 -0.05 20.29 -30.72
CA ASN A 51 0.07 19.36 -31.84
C ASN A 51 -0.88 19.77 -32.98
N PRO A 52 -0.37 20.16 -34.17
CA PRO A 52 -1.20 20.66 -35.23
C PRO A 52 -2.25 19.66 -35.76
N ALA A 53 -1.93 18.37 -35.76
CA ALA A 53 -2.85 17.31 -36.19
C ALA A 53 -4.01 17.14 -35.21
N PHE A 54 -3.70 17.14 -33.90
CA PHE A 54 -4.71 17.12 -32.84
C PHE A 54 -5.60 18.37 -32.91
N ALA A 55 -4.99 19.56 -33.04
CA ALA A 55 -5.71 20.83 -33.10
C ALA A 55 -6.67 20.88 -34.28
N ALA A 56 -6.25 20.45 -35.48
CA ALA A 56 -7.07 20.42 -36.65
C ALA A 56 -8.28 19.47 -36.49
N GLN A 57 -8.07 18.29 -35.95
CA GLN A 57 -9.13 17.31 -35.69
C GLN A 57 -10.10 17.83 -34.62
N TYR A 58 -9.59 18.35 -33.53
CA TYR A 58 -10.39 18.91 -32.45
C TYR A 58 -11.26 20.08 -32.89
N ALA A 59 -10.70 20.98 -33.72
CA ALA A 59 -11.43 22.12 -34.27
C ALA A 59 -12.59 21.69 -35.20
N LEU A 60 -12.40 20.64 -36.02
CA LEU A 60 -13.46 20.08 -36.86
C LEU A 60 -14.62 19.51 -36.03
N GLU A 61 -14.33 18.89 -34.93
CA GLU A 61 -15.31 18.20 -34.08
C GLU A 61 -16.04 19.13 -33.12
N HIS A 62 -15.40 20.24 -32.73
CA HIS A 62 -15.93 21.22 -31.79
C HIS A 62 -16.19 22.58 -32.45
N ALA A 63 -16.25 22.66 -33.80
CA ALA A 63 -16.75 23.84 -34.47
C ALA A 63 -18.13 24.22 -33.92
N ALA A 64 -18.40 25.52 -33.80
CA ALA A 64 -19.58 26.05 -33.12
C ALA A 64 -20.85 25.25 -33.49
N PRO A 65 -21.67 24.86 -32.51
CA PRO A 65 -22.82 24.00 -32.74
C PRO A 65 -23.77 24.64 -33.78
N THR A 66 -23.99 23.92 -34.85
CA THR A 66 -25.12 24.27 -35.73
C THR A 66 -26.40 24.07 -34.89
N SER A 67 -27.45 24.83 -35.20
CA SER A 67 -28.76 24.75 -34.53
C SER A 67 -29.36 23.33 -34.44
N GLN A 68 -28.77 22.36 -35.15
CA GLN A 68 -29.13 20.95 -35.09
C GLN A 68 -28.49 20.19 -33.86
N GLN A 69 -27.41 20.68 -33.32
CA GLN A 69 -26.75 20.03 -32.13
C GLN A 69 -27.45 20.38 -30.82
N GLN A 70 -28.30 21.41 -30.82
CA GLN A 70 -29.14 21.81 -29.69
C GLN A 70 -30.49 21.11 -29.65
N LYS A 71 -30.88 20.40 -30.70
CA LYS A 71 -32.10 19.58 -30.66
C LYS A 71 -31.77 18.23 -30.06
N GLU A 72 -32.57 17.87 -29.07
CA GLU A 72 -32.60 16.52 -28.57
C GLU A 72 -32.77 15.56 -29.76
N VAL A 73 -31.82 14.65 -29.96
CA VAL A 73 -32.06 13.52 -30.86
C VAL A 73 -33.33 12.86 -30.33
N ASP A 74 -34.28 12.48 -31.23
CA ASP A 74 -35.57 11.87 -30.88
C ASP A 74 -35.31 10.53 -30.17
N LEU A 75 -34.84 10.61 -28.89
CA LEU A 75 -34.56 9.48 -28.03
C LEU A 75 -35.85 9.12 -27.30
N PRO A 76 -36.18 7.83 -27.13
CA PRO A 76 -37.32 7.43 -26.33
C PRO A 76 -37.19 8.05 -24.92
N LYS A 77 -38.20 8.85 -24.53
CA LYS A 77 -38.25 9.42 -23.16
C LYS A 77 -38.17 8.31 -22.13
N GLY A 78 -37.34 8.51 -21.09
CA GLY A 78 -37.13 7.55 -20.02
C GLY A 78 -36.12 6.43 -20.31
N THR A 79 -35.37 6.49 -21.43
CA THR A 79 -34.28 5.55 -21.67
C THR A 79 -33.08 5.92 -20.81
N VAL A 80 -32.72 5.04 -19.87
CA VAL A 80 -31.52 5.15 -19.07
C VAL A 80 -30.36 4.46 -19.79
N TYR A 81 -29.26 5.18 -20.03
CA TYR A 81 -28.04 4.63 -20.61
C TYR A 81 -27.09 4.14 -19.54
N THR A 82 -26.55 2.95 -19.71
CA THR A 82 -25.54 2.38 -18.83
C THR A 82 -24.15 2.56 -19.42
N ILE A 83 -23.23 3.15 -18.65
CA ILE A 83 -21.82 3.33 -19.01
C ILE A 83 -20.98 2.36 -18.18
N PRO A 84 -20.29 1.40 -18.82
CA PRO A 84 -19.34 0.52 -18.13
C PRO A 84 -18.05 1.28 -17.77
N VAL A 85 -17.69 1.24 -16.50
CA VAL A 85 -16.55 1.96 -15.91
C VAL A 85 -15.46 1.00 -15.50
N VAL A 86 -14.20 1.40 -15.67
CA VAL A 86 -13.04 0.73 -15.11
C VAL A 86 -12.20 1.76 -14.34
N PHE A 87 -11.92 1.46 -13.08
CA PHE A 87 -10.97 2.22 -12.28
C PHE A 87 -9.58 1.57 -12.35
N HIS A 88 -8.59 2.33 -12.78
CA HIS A 88 -7.18 1.97 -12.80
C HIS A 88 -6.48 2.70 -11.66
N VAL A 89 -6.14 2.00 -10.58
CA VAL A 89 -5.44 2.56 -9.43
C VAL A 89 -3.93 2.37 -9.62
N LEU A 90 -3.21 3.49 -9.76
CA LEU A 90 -1.75 3.50 -9.83
C LEU A 90 -1.21 3.80 -8.43
N HIS A 91 -0.28 2.98 -7.93
CA HIS A 91 0.16 3.10 -6.53
C HIS A 91 1.56 2.54 -6.31
N MET A 92 2.14 2.92 -5.15
CA MET A 92 3.36 2.36 -4.57
C MET A 92 3.09 1.72 -3.19
N ASN A 93 1.85 1.22 -2.97
CA ASN A 93 1.34 0.69 -1.71
C ASN A 93 1.21 1.74 -0.59
N GLY A 94 1.16 3.02 -0.94
CA GLY A 94 0.86 4.13 -0.02
C GLY A 94 -0.64 4.40 0.11
N VAL A 95 -0.99 5.61 0.54
CA VAL A 95 -2.37 6.06 0.73
C VAL A 95 -3.16 6.16 -0.59
N GLU A 96 -2.46 6.33 -1.70
CA GLU A 96 -2.99 6.38 -3.07
C GLU A 96 -3.54 5.03 -3.55
N ASN A 97 -3.18 3.92 -2.88
CA ASN A 97 -3.76 2.60 -3.11
C ASN A 97 -5.13 2.51 -2.42
N ILE A 98 -6.07 3.32 -2.87
CA ILE A 98 -7.40 3.42 -2.26
C ILE A 98 -8.14 2.09 -2.26
N SER A 99 -8.99 1.91 -1.26
CA SER A 99 -9.77 0.68 -1.10
C SER A 99 -10.85 0.53 -2.17
N ASP A 100 -11.26 -0.71 -2.46
CA ASP A 100 -12.42 -0.99 -3.32
C ASP A 100 -13.69 -0.33 -2.76
N ALA A 101 -13.82 -0.24 -1.43
CA ALA A 101 -14.94 0.45 -0.79
C ALA A 101 -15.00 1.94 -1.17
N GLN A 102 -13.85 2.62 -1.25
CA GLN A 102 -13.78 4.02 -1.69
C GLN A 102 -14.15 4.18 -3.17
N ILE A 103 -13.76 3.23 -4.03
CA ILE A 103 -14.14 3.22 -5.44
C ILE A 103 -15.64 2.96 -5.61
N HIS A 104 -16.20 2.03 -4.85
CA HIS A 104 -17.66 1.78 -4.86
C HIS A 104 -18.44 3.00 -4.37
N ASP A 105 -17.94 3.71 -3.36
CA ASP A 105 -18.52 4.96 -2.88
C ASP A 105 -18.47 6.05 -3.98
N ALA A 106 -17.36 6.19 -4.70
CA ALA A 106 -17.24 7.12 -5.83
C ALA A 106 -18.30 6.83 -6.91
N LEU A 107 -18.56 5.55 -7.20
CA LEU A 107 -19.59 5.14 -8.15
C LEU A 107 -21.01 5.44 -7.62
N VAL A 108 -21.26 5.28 -6.32
CA VAL A 108 -22.52 5.64 -5.67
C VAL A 108 -22.77 7.14 -5.75
N VAL A 109 -21.75 7.97 -5.46
CA VAL A 109 -21.82 9.43 -5.58
C VAL A 109 -22.13 9.82 -7.02
N LEU A 110 -21.41 9.27 -7.98
CA LEU A 110 -21.61 9.56 -9.41
C LEU A 110 -23.03 9.22 -9.88
N ASN A 111 -23.52 8.02 -9.56
CA ASN A 111 -24.89 7.60 -9.92
C ASN A 111 -25.96 8.45 -9.23
N ARG A 112 -25.74 8.77 -7.95
CA ARG A 112 -26.64 9.65 -7.20
C ARG A 112 -26.81 11.01 -7.88
N ASP A 113 -25.71 11.62 -8.31
CA ASP A 113 -25.71 12.95 -8.92
C ASP A 113 -26.28 12.92 -10.34
N TYR A 114 -25.93 11.94 -11.17
CA TYR A 114 -26.43 11.78 -12.55
C TYR A 114 -27.88 11.33 -12.65
N ARG A 115 -28.40 10.65 -11.62
CA ARG A 115 -29.79 10.24 -11.54
C ARG A 115 -30.65 11.16 -10.66
N ARG A 116 -30.11 12.32 -10.28
CA ARG A 116 -30.79 13.29 -9.41
C ARG A 116 -31.33 12.65 -8.12
N LEU A 117 -30.61 11.71 -7.54
CA LEU A 117 -30.97 11.04 -6.29
C LEU A 117 -30.35 11.72 -5.06
N ASN A 118 -29.59 12.77 -5.25
CA ASN A 118 -29.02 13.59 -4.20
C ASN A 118 -30.13 14.44 -3.54
N THR A 119 -30.26 14.34 -2.21
CA THR A 119 -31.32 15.03 -1.46
C THR A 119 -31.19 16.54 -1.48
N ASP A 120 -29.98 17.07 -1.70
CA ASP A 120 -29.67 18.49 -1.76
C ASP A 120 -30.15 19.16 -3.09
N ALA A 121 -30.46 18.40 -4.14
CA ALA A 121 -31.07 18.92 -5.36
C ALA A 121 -32.42 19.62 -5.14
N ALA A 122 -33.12 19.29 -4.07
CA ALA A 122 -34.37 19.96 -3.70
C ALA A 122 -34.17 21.30 -3.01
N SER A 123 -32.93 21.63 -2.61
CA SER A 123 -32.57 22.83 -1.86
C SER A 123 -31.70 23.81 -2.66
N VAL A 124 -31.85 23.80 -4.00
CA VAL A 124 -31.16 24.78 -4.87
C VAL A 124 -31.73 26.18 -4.68
N GLN A 125 -30.99 27.21 -5.10
CA GLN A 125 -31.41 28.60 -5.09
C GLN A 125 -32.79 28.77 -5.74
N PRO A 126 -33.56 29.80 -5.32
CA PRO A 126 -34.94 30.01 -5.81
C PRO A 126 -35.06 30.06 -7.33
N ASP A 127 -34.14 30.68 -8.03
CA ASP A 127 -34.14 30.81 -9.48
C ASP A 127 -33.96 29.46 -10.21
N PHE A 128 -33.32 28.51 -9.56
CA PHE A 128 -33.06 27.16 -10.12
C PHE A 128 -34.02 26.08 -9.62
N GLN A 129 -35.02 26.44 -8.81
CA GLN A 129 -36.01 25.47 -8.34
C GLN A 129 -36.79 24.82 -9.49
N GLY A 130 -36.81 23.49 -9.50
CA GLY A 130 -37.42 22.69 -10.57
C GLY A 130 -36.51 22.45 -11.79
N MET A 131 -35.33 23.06 -11.84
CA MET A 131 -34.38 22.88 -12.94
C MET A 131 -33.42 21.69 -12.80
N PRO A 132 -33.08 21.18 -11.56
CA PRO A 132 -32.19 20.02 -11.47
C PRO A 132 -32.70 18.85 -12.32
N ALA A 133 -31.89 18.37 -13.26
CA ALA A 133 -32.23 17.35 -14.23
C ALA A 133 -31.80 15.94 -13.79
N ASP A 134 -32.62 14.92 -14.04
CA ASP A 134 -32.18 13.53 -14.11
C ASP A 134 -31.56 13.28 -15.48
N ILE A 135 -30.26 13.01 -15.54
CA ILE A 135 -29.53 12.85 -16.80
C ILE A 135 -29.91 11.54 -17.50
N GLU A 136 -30.51 10.61 -16.77
CA GLU A 136 -30.89 9.28 -17.26
C GLU A 136 -29.65 8.50 -17.78
N ILE A 137 -28.52 8.67 -17.09
CA ILE A 137 -27.28 7.91 -17.30
C ILE A 137 -26.90 7.25 -15.98
N GLU A 138 -26.56 5.97 -16.06
CA GLU A 138 -26.05 5.18 -14.94
C GLU A 138 -24.67 4.63 -15.26
N PHE A 139 -23.87 4.48 -14.23
CA PHE A 139 -22.52 3.95 -14.31
C PHE A 139 -22.45 2.62 -13.55
N THR A 140 -21.84 1.64 -14.18
CA THR A 140 -21.62 0.33 -13.55
C THR A 140 -20.20 -0.13 -13.79
N LEU A 141 -19.61 -0.81 -12.82
CA LEU A 141 -18.30 -1.41 -13.01
C LEU A 141 -18.38 -2.49 -14.09
N ALA A 142 -17.45 -2.45 -15.06
CA ALA A 142 -17.30 -3.52 -16.01
C ALA A 142 -16.88 -4.82 -15.30
N ARG A 143 -17.29 -5.98 -15.81
CA ARG A 143 -17.05 -7.29 -15.18
C ARG A 143 -16.20 -8.21 -16.01
N LYS A 144 -15.93 -7.82 -17.25
CA LYS A 144 -15.03 -8.52 -18.16
C LYS A 144 -13.99 -7.55 -18.71
N ALA A 145 -12.73 -7.96 -18.64
CA ALA A 145 -11.60 -7.28 -19.26
C ALA A 145 -11.63 -7.47 -20.80
N PRO A 146 -10.81 -6.73 -21.56
CA PRO A 146 -10.79 -6.84 -23.03
C PRO A 146 -10.50 -8.24 -23.57
N ASN A 147 -9.80 -9.08 -22.82
CA ASN A 147 -9.54 -10.48 -23.15
C ASN A 147 -10.68 -11.44 -22.70
N GLY A 148 -11.76 -10.93 -22.14
CA GLY A 148 -12.88 -11.70 -21.62
C GLY A 148 -12.69 -12.24 -20.20
N ALA A 149 -11.55 -11.99 -19.56
CA ALA A 149 -11.30 -12.40 -18.19
C ALA A 149 -12.20 -11.66 -17.21
N CYS A 150 -12.65 -12.33 -16.18
CA CYS A 150 -13.49 -11.77 -15.14
C CYS A 150 -12.69 -10.87 -14.20
N PHE A 151 -13.29 -9.77 -13.79
CA PHE A 151 -12.71 -8.86 -12.80
C PHE A 151 -13.80 -8.01 -12.13
N THR A 152 -13.41 -7.17 -11.17
CA THR A 152 -14.33 -6.33 -10.39
C THR A 152 -14.68 -4.99 -11.02
N GLY A 153 -14.07 -4.62 -12.15
CA GLY A 153 -14.09 -3.26 -12.68
C GLY A 153 -12.96 -2.37 -12.11
N ILE A 154 -12.09 -2.96 -11.29
CA ILE A 154 -10.95 -2.29 -10.65
C ILE A 154 -9.67 -3.01 -11.04
N THR A 155 -8.66 -2.26 -11.47
CA THR A 155 -7.30 -2.78 -11.71
C THR A 155 -6.30 -2.03 -10.85
N ARG A 156 -5.19 -2.67 -10.50
CA ARG A 156 -4.12 -2.08 -9.71
C ARG A 156 -2.80 -2.20 -10.43
N THR A 157 -2.03 -1.10 -10.42
CA THR A 157 -0.73 -1.04 -11.08
C THR A 157 0.30 -0.48 -10.10
N VAL A 158 1.26 -1.30 -9.72
CA VAL A 158 2.39 -0.85 -8.89
C VAL A 158 3.37 -0.10 -9.78
N THR A 159 3.47 1.22 -9.60
CA THR A 159 4.33 2.07 -10.42
C THR A 159 4.64 3.40 -9.74
N PRO A 160 5.90 3.88 -9.79
CA PRO A 160 6.26 5.20 -9.30
C PRO A 160 5.65 6.35 -10.13
N LEU A 161 5.11 6.06 -11.31
CA LEU A 161 4.41 7.06 -12.13
C LEU A 161 3.11 7.56 -11.50
N THR A 162 2.65 6.94 -10.41
CA THR A 162 1.56 7.51 -9.58
C THR A 162 1.92 8.90 -9.03
N PHE A 163 3.22 9.21 -8.83
CA PHE A 163 3.75 10.47 -8.33
C PHE A 163 4.20 11.43 -9.44
N ASP A 164 4.09 11.04 -10.70
CA ASP A 164 4.52 11.85 -11.85
C ASP A 164 3.35 12.06 -12.82
N GLY A 165 2.57 13.09 -12.55
CA GLY A 165 1.46 13.53 -13.41
C GLY A 165 1.87 14.51 -14.50
N SER A 166 3.16 14.74 -14.72
CA SER A 166 3.65 15.66 -15.79
C SER A 166 3.21 15.18 -17.17
N ASP A 167 3.17 13.86 -17.38
CA ASP A 167 2.66 13.23 -18.61
C ASP A 167 1.72 12.05 -18.28
N GLY A 168 0.41 12.30 -18.35
CA GLY A 168 -0.63 11.29 -18.15
C GLY A 168 -0.57 10.13 -19.15
N GLN A 169 0.06 10.32 -20.33
CA GLN A 169 0.30 9.23 -21.27
C GLN A 169 1.23 8.17 -20.69
N ASN A 170 2.23 8.57 -19.88
CA ASN A 170 3.12 7.63 -19.19
C ASN A 170 2.37 6.83 -18.13
N GLN A 171 1.42 7.45 -17.42
CA GLN A 171 0.54 6.75 -16.47
C GLN A 171 -0.34 5.72 -17.19
N VAL A 172 -0.92 6.05 -18.34
CA VAL A 172 -1.66 5.10 -19.18
C VAL A 172 -0.77 3.94 -19.65
N ASN A 173 0.45 4.23 -20.09
CA ASN A 173 1.41 3.19 -20.51
C ASN A 173 1.75 2.24 -19.37
N ALA A 174 1.86 2.74 -18.14
CA ALA A 174 2.09 1.90 -16.97
C ALA A 174 0.91 0.94 -16.73
N VAL A 175 -0.33 1.39 -16.89
CA VAL A 175 -1.51 0.52 -16.81
C VAL A 175 -1.48 -0.55 -17.91
N ILE A 176 -1.16 -0.18 -19.15
CA ILE A 176 -1.09 -1.12 -20.28
C ILE A 176 -0.07 -2.24 -20.03
N THR A 177 1.03 -1.93 -19.35
CA THR A 177 2.15 -2.87 -19.19
C THR A 177 2.22 -3.57 -17.84
N GLY A 178 1.56 -3.05 -16.80
CA GLY A 178 1.79 -3.46 -15.42
C GLY A 178 0.56 -3.70 -14.55
N ASN A 179 -0.68 -3.56 -15.09
CA ASN A 179 -1.85 -3.81 -14.23
C ASN A 179 -2.06 -5.31 -13.93
N ASP A 180 -2.71 -5.57 -12.82
CA ASP A 180 -2.89 -6.90 -12.24
C ASP A 180 -3.98 -7.77 -12.90
N VAL A 181 -4.76 -7.20 -13.85
CA VAL A 181 -5.88 -7.89 -14.50
C VAL A 181 -5.59 -8.23 -15.96
N TYR A 182 -5.24 -7.23 -16.76
CA TYR A 182 -5.00 -7.40 -18.19
C TYR A 182 -3.98 -6.37 -18.68
N GLN A 183 -2.81 -6.84 -19.03
CA GLN A 183 -1.75 -6.04 -19.64
C GLN A 183 -2.01 -5.88 -21.13
N GLY A 184 -2.54 -4.72 -21.51
CA GLY A 184 -2.94 -4.41 -22.87
C GLY A 184 -3.83 -3.17 -22.96
N ILE A 185 -4.35 -2.90 -24.13
CA ILE A 185 -5.24 -1.76 -24.39
C ILE A 185 -6.61 -2.02 -23.79
N TRP A 186 -7.11 -1.04 -23.02
CA TRP A 186 -8.50 -0.95 -22.54
C TRP A 186 -9.27 0.00 -23.45
N PRO A 187 -10.01 -0.51 -24.44
CA PRO A 187 -10.55 0.31 -25.51
C PRO A 187 -11.50 1.39 -25.00
N PRO A 188 -11.25 2.69 -25.29
CA PRO A 188 -12.07 3.78 -24.76
C PRO A 188 -13.47 3.86 -25.37
N ASN A 189 -13.73 3.12 -26.45
CA ASN A 189 -15.06 2.93 -27.02
C ASN A 189 -15.82 1.75 -26.41
N GLN A 190 -15.21 1.05 -25.45
CA GLN A 190 -15.84 -0.04 -24.70
C GLN A 190 -16.03 0.33 -23.23
N TYR A 191 -15.09 1.08 -22.65
CA TYR A 191 -15.05 1.43 -21.24
C TYR A 191 -14.85 2.94 -21.04
N LEU A 192 -15.46 3.49 -20.01
CA LEU A 192 -14.99 4.73 -19.40
C LEU A 192 -13.82 4.35 -18.47
N ASN A 193 -12.59 4.68 -18.89
CA ASN A 193 -11.37 4.44 -18.11
C ASN A 193 -11.12 5.61 -17.16
N ILE A 194 -11.00 5.33 -15.86
CA ILE A 194 -10.71 6.31 -14.81
C ILE A 194 -9.39 5.93 -14.16
N TYR A 195 -8.40 6.83 -14.21
CA TYR A 195 -7.07 6.66 -13.64
C TYR A 195 -7.00 7.38 -12.31
N VAL A 196 -6.69 6.65 -11.23
CA VAL A 196 -6.55 7.20 -9.88
C VAL A 196 -5.07 7.19 -9.51
N CYS A 197 -4.53 8.36 -9.19
CA CYS A 197 -3.11 8.58 -8.94
C CYS A 197 -2.88 9.46 -7.71
N GLU A 198 -1.62 9.55 -7.26
CA GLU A 198 -1.18 10.53 -6.25
C GLU A 198 -1.00 11.92 -6.87
N GLU A 199 -0.56 12.00 -8.15
CA GLU A 199 -0.25 13.23 -8.85
C GLU A 199 -0.72 13.13 -10.32
N ILE A 200 -1.38 14.19 -10.82
CA ILE A 200 -1.93 14.25 -12.18
C ILE A 200 -1.66 15.59 -12.89
N GLY A 201 -0.57 16.26 -12.56
CA GLY A 201 -0.15 17.51 -13.19
C GLY A 201 -0.72 18.78 -12.53
N GLY A 202 -0.90 18.74 -11.20
CA GLY A 202 -1.30 19.88 -10.38
C GLY A 202 -2.80 20.18 -10.39
N ALA A 203 -3.64 19.19 -10.72
CA ALA A 203 -5.09 19.30 -10.71
C ALA A 203 -5.74 18.22 -9.84
N ALA A 204 -6.96 18.44 -9.36
CA ALA A 204 -7.77 17.44 -8.64
C ALA A 204 -8.34 16.38 -9.60
N GLY A 205 -8.71 16.79 -10.81
CA GLY A 205 -9.15 15.95 -11.91
C GLY A 205 -8.89 16.60 -13.26
N TYR A 206 -8.88 15.79 -14.30
CA TYR A 206 -8.98 16.26 -15.68
C TYR A 206 -9.43 15.16 -16.63
N THR A 207 -10.00 15.58 -17.75
CA THR A 207 -10.30 14.74 -18.91
C THR A 207 -10.24 15.58 -20.18
N PHE A 208 -10.54 14.98 -21.32
CA PHE A 208 -10.74 15.70 -22.57
C PHE A 208 -12.18 15.55 -23.05
N LYS A 209 -12.71 16.57 -23.70
CA LYS A 209 -14.01 16.45 -24.36
C LYS A 209 -13.93 15.44 -25.50
N PRO A 210 -15.04 14.78 -25.88
CA PRO A 210 -15.05 13.77 -26.93
C PRO A 210 -14.35 14.25 -28.19
N SER A 211 -13.41 13.48 -28.73
CA SER A 211 -12.76 13.77 -30.03
C SER A 211 -12.49 12.46 -30.78
N GLY A 212 -12.35 12.56 -32.12
CA GLY A 212 -12.11 11.43 -33.01
C GLY A 212 -10.77 10.71 -32.82
N ASN A 213 -9.95 11.19 -31.88
CA ASN A 213 -8.72 10.53 -31.47
C ASN A 213 -8.96 9.31 -30.58
N ALA A 214 -10.19 8.82 -30.47
CA ALA A 214 -10.56 7.62 -29.72
C ALA A 214 -10.15 6.32 -30.44
N SER A 215 -8.88 6.18 -30.79
CA SER A 215 -8.36 4.92 -31.30
C SER A 215 -8.17 3.90 -30.18
N SER A 216 -8.29 2.61 -30.51
CA SER A 216 -7.89 1.52 -29.59
C SER A 216 -6.36 1.48 -29.45
N SER A 217 -5.79 2.49 -28.83
CA SER A 217 -4.36 2.70 -28.61
C SER A 217 -4.12 3.38 -27.27
N ALA A 218 -2.89 3.39 -26.80
CA ALA A 218 -2.50 4.13 -25.59
C ALA A 218 -2.85 5.63 -25.71
N PHE A 219 -2.67 6.21 -26.88
CA PHE A 219 -3.05 7.60 -27.16
C PHE A 219 -4.58 7.81 -27.03
N GLY A 220 -5.38 6.90 -27.59
CA GLY A 220 -6.83 6.95 -27.46
C GLY A 220 -7.30 6.78 -26.00
N MET A 221 -6.67 5.90 -25.23
CA MET A 221 -6.95 5.73 -23.80
C MET A 221 -6.68 7.02 -23.02
N TYR A 222 -5.58 7.72 -23.31
CA TYR A 222 -5.24 8.98 -22.68
C TYR A 222 -6.28 10.06 -22.95
N PHE A 223 -6.61 10.31 -24.24
CA PHE A 223 -7.54 11.37 -24.64
C PHE A 223 -9.01 11.07 -24.35
N ASN A 224 -9.36 9.87 -23.93
CA ASN A 224 -10.73 9.49 -23.56
C ASN A 224 -10.83 8.93 -22.15
N GLY A 225 -9.78 9.05 -21.34
CA GLY A 225 -9.77 8.70 -19.94
C GLY A 225 -10.06 9.90 -19.04
N ILE A 226 -10.40 9.61 -17.81
CA ILE A 226 -10.52 10.58 -16.72
C ILE A 226 -9.37 10.32 -15.73
N PHE A 227 -8.68 11.36 -15.31
CA PHE A 227 -7.61 11.31 -14.32
C PHE A 227 -8.08 11.99 -13.05
N LEU A 228 -7.88 11.33 -11.91
CA LEU A 228 -8.29 11.81 -10.60
C LEU A 228 -7.18 11.61 -9.57
N LEU A 229 -7.09 12.53 -8.63
CA LEU A 229 -6.35 12.29 -7.40
C LEU A 229 -7.10 11.30 -6.51
N HIS A 230 -6.36 10.46 -5.81
CA HIS A 230 -6.91 9.46 -4.88
C HIS A 230 -7.76 10.11 -3.77
N ASN A 231 -7.39 11.31 -3.30
CA ASN A 231 -8.11 12.06 -2.27
C ASN A 231 -9.24 12.97 -2.81
N TYR A 232 -9.55 12.83 -4.10
CA TYR A 232 -10.72 13.40 -4.79
C TYR A 232 -11.61 12.34 -5.41
N THR A 233 -11.44 11.08 -4.98
CA THR A 233 -12.21 9.93 -5.48
C THR A 233 -13.14 9.41 -4.40
N GLY A 234 -14.45 9.56 -4.56
CA GLY A 234 -15.47 9.19 -3.56
C GLY A 234 -15.57 10.18 -2.41
N SER A 235 -16.30 9.78 -1.35
CA SER A 235 -16.57 10.61 -0.17
C SER A 235 -16.02 10.02 1.15
N ILE A 236 -15.30 8.90 1.05
CA ILE A 236 -14.73 8.17 2.20
C ILE A 236 -13.25 7.86 1.95
N GLY A 237 -12.58 7.31 2.96
CA GLY A 237 -11.19 6.88 2.86
C GLY A 237 -10.23 8.07 2.85
N THR A 238 -9.46 8.23 1.78
CA THR A 238 -8.55 9.37 1.61
C THR A 238 -9.25 10.63 1.15
N SER A 239 -10.49 10.52 0.63
CA SER A 239 -11.34 11.59 0.15
C SER A 239 -12.34 12.04 1.24
N ASP A 240 -13.17 13.03 0.92
CA ASP A 240 -14.27 13.48 1.76
C ASP A 240 -15.45 14.02 0.94
N ILE A 241 -16.50 14.47 1.63
CA ILE A 241 -17.73 14.97 1.00
C ILE A 241 -17.53 16.22 0.14
N TYR A 242 -16.48 17.01 0.38
CA TYR A 242 -16.21 18.26 -0.34
C TYR A 242 -15.48 18.01 -1.66
N THR A 243 -14.70 16.92 -1.73
CA THR A 243 -13.93 16.52 -2.91
C THR A 243 -14.65 15.46 -3.75
N SER A 244 -15.72 14.88 -3.22
CA SER A 244 -16.41 13.72 -3.78
C SER A 244 -17.04 13.93 -5.16
N ARG A 245 -17.40 15.18 -5.50
CA ARG A 245 -18.07 15.52 -6.76
C ARG A 245 -17.12 15.86 -7.91
N THR A 246 -15.82 15.75 -7.70
CA THR A 246 -14.82 15.92 -8.77
C THR A 246 -15.05 14.95 -9.92
N LEU A 247 -15.34 13.68 -9.64
CA LEU A 247 -15.66 12.70 -10.68
C LEU A 247 -16.94 13.08 -11.44
N THR A 248 -17.97 13.59 -10.75
CA THR A 248 -19.22 14.08 -11.37
C THR A 248 -18.92 15.21 -12.36
N HIS A 249 -18.04 16.15 -11.99
CA HIS A 249 -17.58 17.25 -12.82
C HIS A 249 -16.81 16.74 -14.06
N GLU A 250 -15.81 15.89 -13.88
CA GLU A 250 -14.97 15.39 -14.98
C GLU A 250 -15.78 14.54 -15.97
N VAL A 251 -16.73 13.75 -15.50
CA VAL A 251 -17.66 13.01 -16.38
C VAL A 251 -18.52 13.98 -17.18
N GLY A 252 -18.87 15.15 -16.66
CA GLY A 252 -19.54 16.22 -17.41
C GLY A 252 -18.72 16.65 -18.64
N HIS A 253 -17.42 16.89 -18.48
CA HIS A 253 -16.51 17.18 -19.60
C HIS A 253 -16.38 15.99 -20.56
N TRP A 254 -16.25 14.77 -20.03
CA TRP A 254 -16.19 13.55 -20.84
C TRP A 254 -17.47 13.36 -21.68
N LEU A 255 -18.60 13.92 -21.23
CA LEU A 255 -19.89 13.99 -21.94
C LEU A 255 -20.10 15.34 -22.65
N ASN A 256 -19.03 16.09 -22.95
CA ASN A 256 -19.01 17.30 -23.76
C ASN A 256 -19.56 18.58 -23.10
N LEU A 257 -19.63 18.68 -21.79
CA LEU A 257 -19.93 19.96 -21.14
C LEU A 257 -18.68 20.86 -21.07
N ASN A 258 -18.89 22.16 -21.09
CA ASN A 258 -17.92 23.19 -20.68
C ASN A 258 -18.14 23.53 -19.20
N HIS A 259 -17.23 24.32 -18.60
CA HIS A 259 -17.55 25.04 -17.37
C HIS A 259 -18.68 26.04 -17.62
N THR A 260 -19.43 26.41 -16.61
CA THR A 260 -20.54 27.37 -16.72
C THR A 260 -20.13 28.74 -17.28
N TRP A 261 -18.85 29.11 -17.13
CA TRP A 261 -18.25 30.34 -17.68
C TRP A 261 -17.53 30.14 -19.01
N GLY A 262 -17.73 29.03 -19.70
CA GLY A 262 -17.15 28.76 -21.00
C GLY A 262 -15.87 27.89 -20.99
N PRO A 263 -15.15 27.85 -22.11
CA PRO A 263 -14.07 26.86 -22.35
C PRO A 263 -12.70 27.31 -21.84
N ASN A 264 -12.61 27.67 -20.57
CA ASN A 264 -11.33 28.02 -19.94
C ASN A 264 -11.26 27.57 -18.46
N ASN A 265 -10.05 27.57 -17.87
CA ASN A 265 -9.79 27.20 -16.48
C ASN A 265 -9.62 28.39 -15.53
N ASN A 266 -10.01 29.58 -15.94
CA ASN A 266 -9.78 30.81 -15.17
C ASN A 266 -11.10 31.37 -14.66
N PRO A 267 -11.70 30.82 -13.60
CA PRO A 267 -12.88 31.43 -12.98
C PRO A 267 -12.54 32.84 -12.47
N GLY A 268 -13.53 33.72 -12.48
CA GLY A 268 -13.36 35.12 -12.09
C GLY A 268 -12.82 36.04 -13.19
N ASN A 269 -12.66 35.56 -14.43
CA ASN A 269 -12.23 36.39 -15.54
C ASN A 269 -13.43 37.14 -16.16
N ALA A 270 -13.47 38.46 -16.05
CA ALA A 270 -14.56 39.29 -16.61
C ALA A 270 -14.80 39.10 -18.12
N ALA A 271 -13.80 38.68 -18.90
CA ALA A 271 -13.96 38.35 -20.30
C ALA A 271 -14.92 37.18 -20.55
N SER A 272 -15.12 36.29 -19.57
CA SER A 272 -16.03 35.16 -19.67
C SER A 272 -17.49 35.54 -19.78
N CYS A 273 -17.92 36.78 -19.47
CA CYS A 273 -19.26 37.24 -19.79
C CYS A 273 -19.55 37.34 -21.31
N SER A 274 -18.52 37.26 -22.16
CA SER A 274 -18.63 37.18 -23.60
C SER A 274 -18.46 35.77 -24.18
N ASP A 275 -18.15 34.82 -23.31
CA ASP A 275 -18.06 33.39 -23.61
C ASP A 275 -19.29 32.69 -22.99
N ASP A 276 -19.50 31.43 -23.38
CA ASP A 276 -20.63 30.63 -22.93
C ASP A 276 -20.26 29.14 -22.88
N ASP A 277 -20.93 28.42 -22.04
CA ASP A 277 -20.82 26.96 -21.98
C ASP A 277 -21.58 26.27 -23.12
N ASN A 278 -22.28 27.03 -23.95
CA ASN A 278 -23.19 26.60 -25.04
C ASN A 278 -24.40 25.79 -24.53
N VAL A 279 -24.93 26.17 -23.39
CA VAL A 279 -26.16 25.65 -22.80
C VAL A 279 -27.03 26.81 -22.36
N GLN A 280 -28.17 26.97 -22.98
CA GLN A 280 -28.99 28.20 -22.84
C GLN A 280 -29.68 28.37 -21.50
N ASP A 281 -29.90 27.30 -20.76
CA ASP A 281 -30.55 27.32 -19.42
C ASP A 281 -29.56 27.43 -18.25
N THR A 282 -28.28 27.55 -18.49
CA THR A 282 -27.26 28.01 -17.56
C THR A 282 -27.13 29.54 -17.69
N PRO A 283 -27.12 30.32 -16.59
CA PRO A 283 -26.86 31.74 -16.64
C PRO A 283 -25.45 32.05 -17.07
N LEU A 284 -25.25 33.22 -17.69
CA LEU A 284 -23.92 33.76 -17.98
C LEU A 284 -23.20 34.09 -16.69
N CYS A 285 -21.96 33.64 -16.55
CA CYS A 285 -21.16 33.91 -15.36
C CYS A 285 -19.66 33.96 -15.69
N ILE A 286 -18.86 34.48 -14.77
CA ILE A 286 -17.41 34.42 -14.87
C ILE A 286 -16.81 33.20 -14.15
N GLY A 287 -17.63 32.38 -13.49
CA GLY A 287 -17.23 31.26 -12.65
C GLY A 287 -16.72 31.71 -11.27
N VAL A 288 -16.91 30.87 -10.28
CA VAL A 288 -16.46 31.12 -8.91
C VAL A 288 -15.83 29.87 -8.32
N SER A 289 -14.95 30.07 -7.33
CA SER A 289 -14.37 28.99 -6.52
C SER A 289 -14.94 28.94 -5.12
N SER A 290 -15.98 29.73 -4.84
CA SER A 290 -16.63 29.81 -3.52
C SER A 290 -18.15 29.70 -3.64
N CYS A 291 -18.79 29.22 -2.57
CA CYS A 291 -20.24 29.10 -2.49
C CYS A 291 -20.88 30.45 -2.11
N ASN A 292 -20.86 31.39 -3.01
CA ASN A 292 -21.55 32.66 -2.85
C ASN A 292 -22.89 32.62 -3.60
N TYR A 293 -23.95 32.33 -2.89
CA TYR A 293 -25.31 32.27 -3.45
C TYR A 293 -25.88 33.60 -3.96
N ASN A 294 -25.21 34.72 -3.67
CA ASN A 294 -25.57 36.03 -4.19
C ASN A 294 -24.59 36.48 -5.31
N SER A 295 -23.87 35.53 -5.91
CA SER A 295 -23.03 35.85 -7.07
C SER A 295 -23.92 36.13 -8.28
N ASN A 296 -23.75 37.31 -8.88
CA ASN A 296 -24.34 37.70 -10.15
C ASN A 296 -23.27 38.53 -10.87
N THR A 297 -22.56 37.88 -11.77
CA THR A 297 -21.32 38.43 -12.34
C THR A 297 -21.46 38.87 -13.79
N CYS A 298 -22.48 38.39 -14.49
CA CYS A 298 -22.77 38.75 -15.87
C CYS A 298 -24.28 39.07 -16.03
N ASN A 299 -24.62 39.88 -17.02
CA ASN A 299 -26.02 40.23 -17.30
C ASN A 299 -26.59 39.29 -18.37
N ASP A 300 -27.65 38.56 -18.03
CA ASP A 300 -28.32 37.62 -18.91
C ASP A 300 -29.28 38.29 -19.89
N VAL A 301 -29.77 39.50 -19.56
CA VAL A 301 -30.85 40.15 -20.31
C VAL A 301 -30.44 40.52 -21.73
N GLY A 302 -31.15 39.93 -22.69
CA GLY A 302 -30.95 40.22 -24.12
C GLY A 302 -29.73 39.52 -24.74
N SER A 303 -29.06 38.64 -24.00
CA SER A 303 -28.01 37.79 -24.55
C SER A 303 -28.65 36.71 -25.45
N SER A 304 -28.05 36.44 -26.60
CA SER A 304 -28.43 35.30 -27.45
C SER A 304 -27.90 33.97 -26.92
N MET A 305 -27.03 34.00 -25.91
CA MET A 305 -26.40 32.85 -25.28
C MET A 305 -27.18 32.34 -24.07
N SER A 306 -28.11 33.18 -23.54
CA SER A 306 -28.94 32.84 -22.38
C SER A 306 -30.43 32.83 -22.74
N SER A 307 -31.18 31.89 -22.14
CA SER A 307 -32.64 31.84 -22.27
C SER A 307 -33.38 32.69 -21.20
N TRP A 308 -32.65 33.29 -20.31
CA TRP A 308 -33.21 34.08 -19.21
C TRP A 308 -33.67 35.47 -19.71
N ASN A 309 -34.86 35.86 -19.30
CA ASN A 309 -35.46 37.15 -19.67
C ASN A 309 -35.32 38.23 -18.56
N TYR A 310 -34.62 37.91 -17.49
CA TYR A 310 -34.22 38.78 -16.41
C TYR A 310 -32.78 38.42 -15.98
N ASP A 311 -32.16 39.32 -15.28
CA ASP A 311 -30.81 39.14 -14.76
C ASP A 311 -30.87 38.21 -13.55
N VAL A 312 -30.22 37.05 -13.65
CA VAL A 312 -30.31 35.97 -12.68
C VAL A 312 -28.96 35.77 -11.98
N GLU A 313 -28.97 35.26 -10.77
CA GLU A 313 -27.75 34.92 -10.05
C GLU A 313 -27.00 33.77 -10.74
N ASP A 314 -25.66 33.79 -10.61
CA ASP A 314 -24.81 32.72 -11.15
C ASP A 314 -25.20 31.35 -10.59
N ASN A 315 -25.24 30.32 -11.41
CA ASN A 315 -25.53 28.96 -10.96
C ASN A 315 -24.31 28.31 -10.31
N VAL A 316 -23.93 28.81 -9.13
CA VAL A 316 -22.81 28.26 -8.33
C VAL A 316 -23.09 26.85 -7.81
N GLU A 317 -24.33 26.36 -7.92
CA GLU A 317 -24.74 25.00 -7.52
C GLU A 317 -24.65 24.00 -8.68
N ASN A 318 -24.15 24.44 -9.84
CA ASN A 318 -23.94 23.58 -10.99
C ASN A 318 -22.71 22.69 -10.81
N TYR A 319 -22.79 21.42 -11.20
CA TYR A 319 -21.62 20.51 -11.14
C TYR A 319 -20.47 20.94 -12.05
N MET A 320 -20.71 21.81 -13.04
CA MET A 320 -19.65 22.34 -13.91
C MET A 320 -19.06 23.66 -13.42
N ASP A 321 -19.44 24.15 -12.24
CA ASP A 321 -18.79 25.24 -11.53
C ASP A 321 -17.67 24.69 -10.61
N TYR A 322 -16.77 25.56 -10.12
CA TYR A 322 -15.71 25.17 -9.19
C TYR A 322 -16.09 25.32 -7.72
N SER A 323 -17.33 25.71 -7.44
CA SER A 323 -17.83 25.78 -6.09
C SER A 323 -18.05 24.37 -5.50
N TYR A 324 -17.81 24.22 -4.19
CA TYR A 324 -18.08 22.95 -3.49
C TYR A 324 -19.56 22.78 -3.08
N CYS A 325 -20.44 23.69 -3.48
CA CYS A 325 -21.88 23.58 -3.25
C CYS A 325 -22.67 23.04 -4.45
N SER A 326 -21.99 22.47 -5.40
CA SER A 326 -22.62 21.88 -6.58
C SER A 326 -23.65 20.80 -6.22
N LYS A 327 -24.84 20.86 -6.85
CA LYS A 327 -25.99 19.99 -6.54
C LYS A 327 -26.75 19.54 -7.77
N MET A 328 -26.49 20.13 -8.95
CA MET A 328 -27.36 19.96 -10.10
C MET A 328 -26.64 20.05 -11.45
N PHE A 329 -27.22 19.40 -12.42
CA PHE A 329 -27.15 19.73 -13.84
C PHE A 329 -28.48 20.29 -14.29
N THR A 330 -28.52 21.02 -15.43
CA THR A 330 -29.73 21.53 -16.07
C THR A 330 -30.27 20.58 -17.16
N GLU A 331 -31.49 20.81 -17.63
CA GLU A 331 -32.07 20.04 -18.77
C GLU A 331 -31.30 20.29 -20.07
N GLY A 332 -30.76 21.49 -20.29
CA GLY A 332 -29.89 21.78 -21.42
C GLY A 332 -28.60 21.01 -21.38
N GLN A 333 -27.97 20.92 -20.17
CA GLN A 333 -26.79 20.09 -19.95
C GLN A 333 -27.11 18.59 -20.18
N LYS A 334 -28.27 18.10 -19.68
CA LYS A 334 -28.74 16.74 -19.97
C LYS A 334 -28.82 16.47 -21.46
N THR A 335 -29.47 17.35 -22.22
CA THR A 335 -29.59 17.23 -23.69
C THR A 335 -28.23 17.12 -24.33
N ARG A 336 -27.28 17.98 -23.94
CA ARG A 336 -25.92 18.00 -24.49
C ARG A 336 -25.15 16.73 -24.15
N MET A 337 -25.22 16.22 -22.91
CA MET A 337 -24.59 14.98 -22.50
C MET A 337 -25.18 13.76 -23.21
N ARG A 338 -26.49 13.69 -23.35
CA ARG A 338 -27.19 12.60 -24.07
C ARG A 338 -26.85 12.59 -25.56
N ASN A 339 -26.76 13.75 -26.20
CA ASN A 339 -26.29 13.87 -27.58
C ASN A 339 -24.83 13.40 -27.71
N ALA A 340 -23.97 13.71 -26.76
CA ALA A 340 -22.57 13.26 -26.76
C ALA A 340 -22.47 11.74 -26.66
N ILE A 341 -23.18 11.12 -25.71
CA ILE A 341 -23.07 9.66 -25.47
C ILE A 341 -23.67 8.84 -26.64
N THR A 342 -24.61 9.38 -27.38
CA THR A 342 -25.22 8.70 -28.54
C THR A 342 -24.49 8.98 -29.84
N SER A 343 -23.51 9.87 -29.85
CA SER A 343 -22.74 10.24 -31.04
C SER A 343 -21.66 9.20 -31.39
N ASN A 344 -21.26 9.22 -32.68
CA ASN A 344 -20.11 8.41 -33.11
C ASN A 344 -18.76 9.00 -32.67
N THR A 345 -18.75 10.25 -32.20
CA THR A 345 -17.52 10.93 -31.76
C THR A 345 -16.93 10.16 -30.59
N ALA A 346 -15.65 9.88 -30.65
CA ALA A 346 -14.92 9.06 -29.64
C ALA A 346 -15.53 7.66 -29.44
N GLY A 347 -16.38 7.17 -30.33
CA GLY A 347 -17.05 5.87 -30.20
C GLY A 347 -18.03 5.80 -29.01
N ARG A 348 -18.54 6.96 -28.55
CA ARG A 348 -19.43 7.03 -27.38
C ARG A 348 -20.68 6.16 -27.52
N ASN A 349 -21.30 6.14 -28.72
CA ASN A 349 -22.46 5.29 -28.98
C ASN A 349 -22.18 3.79 -28.84
N ASN A 350 -20.93 3.35 -29.08
CA ASN A 350 -20.57 1.95 -28.85
C ASN A 350 -20.51 1.64 -27.36
N VAL A 351 -20.02 2.57 -26.52
CA VAL A 351 -19.91 2.37 -25.05
C VAL A 351 -21.24 1.88 -24.47
N ILE A 352 -22.35 2.52 -24.87
CA ILE A 352 -23.71 2.22 -24.37
C ILE A 352 -24.46 1.15 -25.19
N SER A 353 -23.86 0.60 -26.24
CA SER A 353 -24.52 -0.38 -27.09
C SER A 353 -24.79 -1.70 -26.34
N THR A 354 -25.93 -2.33 -26.59
CA THR A 354 -26.28 -3.62 -25.98
C THR A 354 -25.20 -4.69 -26.24
N SER A 355 -24.59 -4.66 -27.43
CA SER A 355 -23.49 -5.56 -27.79
C SER A 355 -22.29 -5.34 -26.87
N ASN A 356 -21.87 -4.08 -26.67
CA ASN A 356 -20.74 -3.75 -25.81
C ASN A 356 -21.05 -4.07 -24.35
N LEU A 357 -22.23 -3.71 -23.84
CA LEU A 357 -22.63 -4.03 -22.47
C LEU A 357 -22.58 -5.54 -22.19
N GLY A 358 -22.97 -6.37 -23.17
CA GLY A 358 -22.80 -7.82 -23.06
C GLY A 358 -21.34 -8.27 -23.09
N LEU A 359 -20.53 -7.64 -23.95
CA LEU A 359 -19.10 -7.95 -24.09
C LEU A 359 -18.32 -7.66 -22.81
N VAL A 360 -18.58 -6.50 -22.17
CA VAL A 360 -17.92 -6.06 -20.94
C VAL A 360 -18.60 -6.54 -19.65
N GLY A 361 -19.68 -7.33 -19.78
CA GLY A 361 -20.41 -7.90 -18.64
C GLY A 361 -21.23 -6.88 -17.84
N ALA A 362 -21.67 -5.78 -18.46
CA ALA A 362 -22.41 -4.72 -17.78
C ALA A 362 -23.93 -4.92 -17.77
N ASN A 363 -24.49 -5.74 -18.66
CA ASN A 363 -25.93 -6.01 -18.77
C ASN A 363 -26.34 -7.46 -18.50
N SER A 364 -25.39 -8.36 -18.24
CA SER A 364 -25.68 -9.78 -17.99
C SER A 364 -26.27 -9.98 -16.60
N PRO A 365 -27.17 -10.94 -16.37
CA PRO A 365 -27.45 -11.40 -15.02
C PRO A 365 -26.13 -11.70 -14.31
N LEU A 366 -26.08 -11.35 -13.01
CA LEU A 366 -24.92 -11.66 -12.18
C LEU A 366 -24.84 -13.19 -12.04
N VAL A 367 -23.86 -13.78 -12.71
CA VAL A 367 -23.45 -15.18 -12.50
C VAL A 367 -22.06 -15.18 -11.89
N LEU A 368 -21.74 -16.21 -11.12
CA LEU A 368 -20.38 -16.39 -10.62
C LEU A 368 -19.40 -16.40 -11.82
N CYS A 369 -18.38 -15.58 -11.74
CA CYS A 369 -17.40 -15.44 -12.80
C CYS A 369 -16.06 -16.04 -12.40
N GLN A 370 -15.60 -15.80 -11.18
CA GLN A 370 -14.32 -16.29 -10.68
C GLN A 370 -14.32 -16.33 -9.16
N ALA A 371 -13.81 -17.41 -8.57
CA ALA A 371 -13.42 -17.45 -7.17
C ALA A 371 -12.13 -16.64 -6.98
N LYS A 372 -12.08 -15.82 -5.95
CA LYS A 372 -10.89 -15.07 -5.55
C LYS A 372 -10.92 -14.76 -4.07
N PHE A 373 -9.77 -14.73 -3.44
CA PHE A 373 -9.69 -14.38 -2.03
C PHE A 373 -8.36 -13.71 -1.68
N LYS A 374 -8.34 -13.08 -0.53
CA LYS A 374 -7.10 -12.60 0.12
C LYS A 374 -7.13 -12.92 1.61
N ALA A 375 -5.95 -13.01 2.19
CA ALA A 375 -5.77 -13.02 3.64
C ALA A 375 -5.42 -11.61 4.14
N ASN A 376 -5.72 -11.30 5.40
CA ASN A 376 -5.28 -10.04 6.03
C ASN A 376 -3.75 -10.00 6.21
N LYS A 377 -3.11 -11.17 6.28
CA LYS A 377 -1.66 -11.36 6.31
C LYS A 377 -1.33 -12.74 5.72
N THR A 378 -0.12 -12.91 5.18
CA THR A 378 0.34 -14.20 4.63
C THR A 378 1.49 -14.80 5.41
N VAL A 379 2.04 -14.06 6.39
CA VAL A 379 3.10 -14.50 7.30
C VAL A 379 2.63 -14.29 8.72
N LEU A 380 2.75 -15.33 9.56
CA LEU A 380 2.28 -15.32 10.95
C LEU A 380 3.16 -16.21 11.82
N CYS A 381 3.11 -15.99 13.13
CA CYS A 381 3.72 -16.90 14.11
C CYS A 381 2.79 -18.09 14.39
N ALA A 382 3.35 -19.19 14.91
CA ALA A 382 2.54 -20.33 15.33
C ALA A 382 1.52 -19.90 16.41
N ASN A 383 0.32 -20.48 16.38
CA ASN A 383 -0.84 -20.18 17.23
C ASN A 383 -1.52 -18.82 16.97
N ASP A 384 -1.07 -18.08 15.97
CA ASP A 384 -1.70 -16.83 15.60
C ASP A 384 -2.89 -17.05 14.66
N SER A 385 -3.82 -16.10 14.65
CA SER A 385 -5.03 -16.14 13.84
C SER A 385 -4.89 -15.31 12.58
N ILE A 386 -5.52 -15.79 11.52
CA ILE A 386 -5.58 -15.13 10.21
C ILE A 386 -7.03 -15.11 9.72
N THR A 387 -7.43 -14.03 9.08
CA THR A 387 -8.76 -13.88 8.49
C THR A 387 -8.64 -13.86 6.97
N PHE A 388 -9.46 -14.66 6.32
CA PHE A 388 -9.61 -14.66 4.87
C PHE A 388 -10.82 -13.82 4.48
N THR A 389 -10.68 -13.08 3.40
CA THR A 389 -11.76 -12.27 2.82
C THR A 389 -12.05 -12.80 1.42
N ASP A 390 -13.31 -13.14 1.18
CA ASP A 390 -13.81 -13.44 -0.14
C ASP A 390 -13.72 -12.23 -1.05
N MET A 391 -13.14 -12.44 -2.21
CA MET A 391 -12.97 -11.45 -3.29
C MET A 391 -13.56 -11.99 -4.59
N SER A 392 -14.38 -13.04 -4.52
CA SER A 392 -14.94 -13.71 -5.69
C SER A 392 -15.87 -12.77 -6.47
N PHE A 393 -15.88 -12.94 -7.78
CA PHE A 393 -16.57 -12.04 -8.70
C PHE A 393 -17.98 -12.49 -9.00
N ASN A 394 -18.91 -11.58 -8.78
CA ASN A 394 -20.33 -11.66 -9.11
C ASN A 394 -21.09 -12.76 -8.34
N ALA A 395 -22.30 -12.45 -7.95
CA ALA A 395 -23.40 -13.31 -7.50
C ALA A 395 -23.06 -14.54 -6.60
N VAL A 396 -21.95 -14.50 -5.84
CA VAL A 396 -21.58 -15.62 -4.96
C VAL A 396 -22.62 -15.76 -3.84
N THR A 397 -23.12 -16.98 -3.65
CA THR A 397 -24.08 -17.31 -2.60
C THR A 397 -23.59 -18.40 -1.65
N GLY A 398 -22.48 -19.06 -1.97
CA GLY A 398 -21.89 -20.09 -1.12
C GLY A 398 -20.37 -20.20 -1.25
N TRP A 399 -19.74 -20.57 -0.14
CA TRP A 399 -18.31 -20.73 0.00
C TRP A 399 -17.96 -22.09 0.56
N ASN A 400 -16.91 -22.71 0.07
CA ASN A 400 -16.31 -23.89 0.65
C ASN A 400 -14.79 -23.74 0.66
N TRP A 401 -14.27 -23.48 1.84
CA TRP A 401 -12.86 -23.27 2.08
C TRP A 401 -12.18 -24.55 2.52
N THR A 402 -10.91 -24.70 2.11
CA THR A 402 -10.00 -25.73 2.61
C THR A 402 -8.68 -25.07 3.02
N PHE A 403 -8.29 -25.29 4.28
CA PHE A 403 -7.08 -24.75 4.88
C PHE A 403 -6.15 -25.90 5.27
N ALA A 404 -5.18 -26.22 4.42
CA ALA A 404 -4.18 -27.23 4.76
C ALA A 404 -3.44 -26.81 6.03
N GLY A 405 -3.39 -27.67 7.05
CA GLY A 405 -2.73 -27.41 8.33
C GLY A 405 -3.41 -26.38 9.25
N GLY A 406 -4.51 -25.77 8.82
CA GLY A 406 -5.27 -24.78 9.59
C GLY A 406 -6.34 -25.40 10.51
N THR A 407 -6.78 -24.64 11.49
CA THR A 407 -7.89 -25.00 12.40
C THR A 407 -8.89 -23.82 12.44
N PRO A 408 -10.15 -24.00 11.95
CA PRO A 408 -10.67 -25.21 11.32
C PRO A 408 -10.01 -25.54 9.97
N ALA A 409 -9.97 -26.80 9.59
CA ALA A 409 -9.42 -27.22 8.29
C ALA A 409 -10.32 -26.89 7.09
N THR A 410 -11.62 -26.63 7.32
CA THR A 410 -12.61 -26.23 6.33
C THR A 410 -13.58 -25.19 6.90
N SER A 411 -14.20 -24.38 6.04
CA SER A 411 -15.24 -23.42 6.44
C SER A 411 -16.23 -23.18 5.30
N THR A 412 -17.47 -22.80 5.67
CA THR A 412 -18.48 -22.31 4.72
C THR A 412 -18.84 -20.84 4.95
N LEU A 413 -18.13 -20.16 5.84
CA LEU A 413 -18.31 -18.72 6.06
C LEU A 413 -17.71 -17.94 4.89
N GLN A 414 -18.30 -16.79 4.59
CA GLN A 414 -17.76 -15.91 3.55
C GLN A 414 -16.33 -15.45 3.90
N ASN A 415 -16.11 -15.02 5.14
CA ASN A 415 -14.85 -14.50 5.63
C ASN A 415 -14.41 -15.27 6.90
N PRO A 416 -13.80 -16.46 6.76
CA PRO A 416 -13.42 -17.29 7.89
C PRO A 416 -12.16 -16.82 8.60
N GLY A 417 -12.09 -17.07 9.91
CA GLY A 417 -10.87 -17.00 10.70
C GLY A 417 -10.26 -18.40 10.86
N VAL A 418 -8.93 -18.50 10.81
CA VAL A 418 -8.19 -19.77 10.89
C VAL A 418 -6.96 -19.58 11.77
N ILE A 419 -6.59 -20.59 12.55
CA ILE A 419 -5.37 -20.62 13.37
C ILE A 419 -4.43 -21.68 12.79
N TYR A 420 -3.16 -21.35 12.69
CA TYR A 420 -2.09 -22.28 12.29
C TYR A 420 -1.15 -22.48 13.48
N THR A 421 -0.96 -23.73 13.89
CA THR A 421 -0.16 -24.08 15.07
C THR A 421 1.24 -24.61 14.74
N THR A 422 1.45 -25.08 13.54
CA THR A 422 2.69 -25.73 13.13
C THR A 422 3.45 -24.85 12.12
N PRO A 423 4.76 -24.62 12.30
CA PRO A 423 5.57 -23.93 11.31
C PRO A 423 5.57 -24.65 9.95
N GLY A 424 5.57 -23.86 8.87
CA GLY A 424 5.55 -24.38 7.50
C GLY A 424 4.85 -23.46 6.51
N THR A 425 4.71 -23.90 5.27
CA THR A 425 3.97 -23.19 4.24
C THR A 425 2.73 -23.98 3.86
N TYR A 426 1.62 -23.28 3.68
CA TYR A 426 0.31 -23.90 3.56
C TYR A 426 -0.46 -23.38 2.36
N THR A 427 -1.16 -24.31 1.71
CA THR A 427 -2.07 -24.03 0.60
C THR A 427 -3.46 -23.70 1.13
N VAL A 428 -4.10 -22.74 0.51
CA VAL A 428 -5.49 -22.36 0.78
C VAL A 428 -6.29 -22.50 -0.51
N THR A 429 -7.48 -23.11 -0.41
CA THR A 429 -8.40 -23.27 -1.53
C THR A 429 -9.77 -22.71 -1.16
N LEU A 430 -10.35 -21.93 -2.06
CA LEU A 430 -11.74 -21.49 -2.02
C LEU A 430 -12.48 -22.06 -3.22
N THR A 431 -13.58 -22.74 -2.98
CA THR A 431 -14.62 -23.01 -3.98
C THR A 431 -15.78 -22.05 -3.71
N ALA A 432 -16.04 -21.13 -4.63
CA ALA A 432 -17.19 -20.24 -4.61
C ALA A 432 -18.31 -20.78 -5.50
N THR A 433 -19.57 -20.54 -5.14
CA THR A 433 -20.74 -20.97 -5.94
C THR A 433 -21.83 -19.90 -5.92
N ASP A 434 -22.60 -19.80 -7.02
CA ASP A 434 -23.85 -19.03 -7.12
C ASP A 434 -25.11 -19.91 -7.00
N GLY A 435 -24.94 -21.19 -6.66
CA GLY A 435 -26.00 -22.19 -6.59
C GLY A 435 -26.24 -22.94 -7.90
N GLY A 436 -25.73 -22.46 -9.02
CA GLY A 436 -25.79 -23.10 -10.34
C GLY A 436 -24.44 -23.47 -10.91
N THR A 437 -23.46 -22.58 -10.71
CA THR A 437 -22.07 -22.74 -11.14
C THR A 437 -21.12 -22.68 -9.96
N SER A 438 -19.90 -23.17 -10.12
CA SER A 438 -18.84 -23.05 -9.12
C SER A 438 -17.50 -22.78 -9.81
N ASP A 439 -16.65 -22.02 -9.12
CA ASP A 439 -15.27 -21.80 -9.51
C ASP A 439 -14.34 -22.02 -8.32
N VAL A 440 -13.07 -22.31 -8.59
CA VAL A 440 -12.10 -22.70 -7.55
C VAL A 440 -10.82 -21.90 -7.70
N GLU A 441 -10.42 -21.21 -6.62
CA GLU A 441 -9.09 -20.64 -6.50
C GLU A 441 -8.25 -21.44 -5.51
N THR A 442 -7.03 -21.79 -5.91
CA THR A 442 -6.06 -22.47 -5.05
C THR A 442 -4.73 -21.70 -5.07
N LEU A 443 -4.35 -21.17 -3.91
CA LEU A 443 -3.07 -20.48 -3.71
C LEU A 443 -2.13 -21.42 -2.95
N THR A 444 -1.15 -21.97 -3.68
CA THR A 444 -0.13 -22.88 -3.12
C THR A 444 0.93 -22.07 -2.38
N ASN A 445 1.38 -22.59 -1.21
CA ASN A 445 2.37 -21.94 -0.35
C ASN A 445 1.98 -20.49 0.02
N TYR A 446 0.69 -20.23 0.13
CA TYR A 446 0.15 -18.88 0.34
C TYR A 446 0.35 -18.37 1.77
N ILE A 447 0.24 -19.25 2.75
CA ILE A 447 0.43 -18.92 4.17
C ILE A 447 1.78 -19.46 4.62
N THR A 448 2.58 -18.62 5.23
CA THR A 448 3.86 -18.98 5.86
C THR A 448 3.74 -18.82 7.37
N VAL A 449 3.81 -19.93 8.10
CA VAL A 449 3.90 -19.94 9.55
C VAL A 449 5.37 -20.03 9.92
N LEU A 450 5.84 -19.01 10.62
CA LEU A 450 7.24 -18.90 11.01
C LEU A 450 7.63 -19.97 12.01
N PRO A 451 8.89 -20.39 12.04
CA PRO A 451 9.40 -21.24 13.10
C PRO A 451 9.25 -20.56 14.47
N ASN A 452 9.28 -21.36 15.52
CA ASN A 452 9.33 -20.84 16.89
C ASN A 452 10.46 -19.83 17.05
N GLY A 453 10.26 -18.83 17.89
CA GLY A 453 11.19 -17.74 18.07
C GLY A 453 12.61 -18.21 18.48
N ASN A 454 13.62 -17.57 17.91
CA ASN A 454 14.99 -17.72 18.36
C ASN A 454 15.11 -17.20 19.80
N THR A 455 15.90 -17.88 20.65
CA THR A 455 16.15 -17.45 22.03
C THR A 455 17.31 -16.48 22.14
N LEU A 456 17.36 -15.69 23.21
CA LEU A 456 18.50 -14.81 23.50
C LEU A 456 19.72 -15.61 24.04
N PRO A 457 20.93 -15.15 23.73
CA PRO A 457 21.29 -14.13 22.76
C PRO A 457 21.19 -14.67 21.34
N TYR A 458 20.66 -13.85 20.38
CA TYR A 458 20.62 -14.18 18.98
C TYR A 458 21.55 -13.25 18.19
N PHE A 459 22.33 -13.83 17.30
CA PHE A 459 23.28 -13.13 16.44
C PHE A 459 23.12 -13.57 15.00
N GLU A 460 23.14 -12.59 14.07
CA GLU A 460 23.15 -12.81 12.65
C GLU A 460 24.25 -11.97 11.97
N GLY A 461 25.28 -12.65 11.49
CA GLY A 461 26.36 -12.09 10.69
C GLY A 461 26.33 -12.53 9.23
N PHE A 462 25.20 -13.15 8.80
CA PHE A 462 24.92 -13.59 7.41
C PHE A 462 25.90 -14.64 6.84
N GLU A 463 26.87 -15.16 7.61
CA GLU A 463 27.89 -16.07 7.11
C GLU A 463 27.33 -17.39 6.58
N ASN A 464 26.27 -17.90 7.22
CA ASN A 464 25.63 -19.17 6.88
C ASN A 464 24.48 -19.01 5.86
N ILE A 465 24.20 -17.78 5.40
CA ILE A 465 23.13 -17.49 4.49
C ILE A 465 23.69 -17.29 3.07
N SER A 466 23.14 -18.01 2.11
CA SER A 466 23.46 -17.82 0.68
C SER A 466 22.38 -16.98 -0.05
N ASN A 467 21.13 -17.03 0.45
CA ASN A 467 19.99 -16.30 -0.10
C ASN A 467 19.03 -15.93 1.04
N LEU A 468 18.77 -14.65 1.23
CA LEU A 468 17.87 -14.15 2.27
C LEU A 468 16.43 -14.63 2.10
N SER A 469 15.96 -14.76 0.87
CA SER A 469 14.59 -15.25 0.59
C SER A 469 14.42 -16.75 0.77
N ALA A 470 15.50 -17.51 0.97
CA ALA A 470 15.47 -18.95 1.14
C ALA A 470 15.73 -19.39 2.60
N THR A 471 15.93 -18.47 3.53
CA THR A 471 16.15 -18.77 4.95
C THR A 471 14.88 -18.52 5.75
N PRO A 472 14.57 -19.35 6.77
CA PRO A 472 13.41 -19.10 7.62
C PRO A 472 13.62 -17.93 8.61
N ASN A 473 14.85 -17.47 8.77
CA ASN A 473 15.19 -16.42 9.74
C ASN A 473 14.89 -15.00 9.25
N TRP A 474 14.75 -14.82 7.94
CA TRP A 474 14.52 -13.51 7.33
C TRP A 474 13.42 -13.55 6.28
N ILE A 475 12.67 -12.48 6.22
CA ILE A 475 11.69 -12.21 5.17
C ILE A 475 12.14 -10.94 4.44
N VAL A 476 12.29 -11.05 3.14
CA VAL A 476 12.55 -9.91 2.26
C VAL A 476 11.24 -9.49 1.66
N ASP A 477 10.75 -8.32 2.04
CA ASP A 477 9.57 -7.69 1.46
C ASP A 477 10.01 -6.49 0.62
N ASN A 478 9.63 -6.51 -0.63
CA ASN A 478 10.17 -5.62 -1.64
C ASN A 478 9.07 -5.20 -2.63
N PRO A 479 8.16 -4.33 -2.21
CA PRO A 479 7.07 -3.88 -3.07
C PRO A 479 7.52 -3.05 -4.27
N SER A 480 8.76 -2.52 -4.28
CA SER A 480 9.16 -1.51 -5.26
C SER A 480 10.48 -1.77 -6.01
N GLY A 481 11.03 -2.97 -5.99
CA GLY A 481 12.03 -3.27 -7.00
C GLY A 481 13.36 -3.91 -6.61
N ASN A 482 14.19 -3.42 -5.68
CA ASN A 482 15.49 -4.02 -5.37
C ASN A 482 15.49 -4.67 -3.98
N ALA A 483 15.44 -5.99 -3.96
CA ALA A 483 15.47 -6.78 -2.74
C ALA A 483 16.81 -6.68 -1.98
N TRP A 484 16.77 -6.80 -0.67
CA TRP A 484 17.92 -7.11 0.15
C TRP A 484 18.54 -8.44 -0.27
N ASN A 485 19.85 -8.48 -0.46
CA ASN A 485 20.58 -9.67 -0.90
C ASN A 485 21.84 -9.87 -0.06
N ILE A 486 22.36 -11.09 -0.03
CA ILE A 486 23.69 -11.37 0.55
C ILE A 486 24.78 -10.88 -0.40
N THR A 487 25.81 -10.26 0.16
CA THR A 487 27.02 -9.87 -0.56
C THR A 487 28.27 -10.40 0.12
N THR A 488 29.28 -10.69 -0.70
CA THR A 488 30.65 -11.00 -0.25
C THR A 488 31.61 -9.87 -0.58
N SER A 489 31.11 -8.75 -1.10
CA SER A 489 31.95 -7.61 -1.49
C SER A 489 32.35 -6.73 -0.32
N ALA A 490 31.62 -6.79 0.78
CA ALA A 490 31.90 -6.10 2.04
C ALA A 490 31.25 -6.81 3.21
N ALA A 491 31.92 -6.81 4.35
CA ALA A 491 31.42 -7.26 5.64
C ALA A 491 32.07 -6.44 6.76
N HIS A 492 31.40 -6.30 7.91
CA HIS A 492 32.04 -5.76 9.11
C HIS A 492 32.80 -6.87 9.83
N SER A 493 32.16 -8.02 10.05
CA SER A 493 32.80 -9.24 10.54
C SER A 493 32.63 -10.36 9.51
N GLY A 494 33.50 -11.37 9.58
CA GLY A 494 33.46 -12.49 8.65
C GLY A 494 33.70 -12.11 7.19
N SER A 495 32.85 -12.61 6.30
CA SER A 495 33.00 -12.47 4.83
C SER A 495 31.73 -12.05 4.09
N LYS A 496 30.61 -11.94 4.78
CA LYS A 496 29.30 -11.64 4.18
C LYS A 496 28.55 -10.53 4.95
N SER A 497 27.66 -9.85 4.27
CA SER A 497 26.68 -8.93 4.85
C SER A 497 25.41 -8.88 4.02
N ALA A 498 24.35 -8.31 4.56
CA ALA A 498 23.15 -7.96 3.77
C ALA A 498 23.36 -6.63 3.06
N LYS A 499 23.04 -6.58 1.75
CA LYS A 499 23.17 -5.40 0.89
C LYS A 499 21.84 -5.09 0.21
N LEU A 500 21.49 -3.81 0.20
CA LEU A 500 20.48 -3.25 -0.69
C LEU A 500 21.18 -2.41 -1.78
N THR A 501 20.99 -2.79 -3.04
CA THR A 501 21.48 -2.01 -4.17
C THR A 501 20.53 -0.84 -4.40
N ASN A 502 20.85 0.30 -3.82
CA ASN A 502 19.99 1.48 -3.81
C ASN A 502 20.36 2.53 -4.89
N LEU A 503 21.60 2.52 -5.37
CA LEU A 503 22.02 3.48 -6.40
C LEU A 503 21.20 3.32 -7.68
N GLY A 504 20.50 4.38 -8.08
CA GLY A 504 19.63 4.40 -9.26
C GLY A 504 18.20 3.93 -9.02
N GLN A 505 17.81 3.67 -7.76
CA GLN A 505 16.43 3.38 -7.40
C GLN A 505 15.54 4.60 -7.55
N ALA A 506 14.27 4.35 -7.87
CA ALA A 506 13.24 5.38 -7.88
C ALA A 506 13.05 5.97 -6.47
N ALA A 507 12.86 7.28 -6.39
CA ALA A 507 12.53 7.94 -5.15
C ALA A 507 11.20 7.41 -4.59
N GLY A 508 11.15 7.18 -3.26
CA GLY A 508 10.00 6.60 -2.59
C GLY A 508 9.96 5.07 -2.58
N SER A 509 10.87 4.36 -3.26
CA SER A 509 10.96 2.90 -3.18
C SER A 509 11.23 2.44 -1.75
N ILE A 510 10.49 1.42 -1.30
CA ILE A 510 10.58 0.85 0.04
C ILE A 510 11.02 -0.60 -0.05
N ASP A 511 12.08 -0.94 0.70
CA ASP A 511 12.65 -2.28 0.78
C ASP A 511 12.80 -2.69 2.24
N GLN A 512 12.25 -3.84 2.62
CA GLN A 512 12.20 -4.31 4.00
C GLN A 512 12.99 -5.61 4.18
N LEU A 513 13.72 -5.69 5.28
CA LEU A 513 14.35 -6.91 5.80
C LEU A 513 13.77 -7.19 7.18
N ILE A 514 12.97 -8.25 7.31
CA ILE A 514 12.13 -8.54 8.48
C ILE A 514 12.65 -9.80 9.16
N SER A 515 12.91 -9.75 10.49
CA SER A 515 13.36 -10.91 11.25
C SER A 515 12.28 -11.98 11.41
N SER A 516 12.67 -13.23 11.64
CA SER A 516 11.81 -14.23 12.29
C SER A 516 11.44 -13.77 13.71
N ALA A 517 10.59 -14.54 14.40
CA ALA A 517 10.28 -14.28 15.79
C ALA A 517 11.52 -14.47 16.69
N ILE A 518 11.60 -13.68 17.75
CA ILE A 518 12.57 -13.82 18.85
C ILE A 518 11.76 -13.97 20.12
N ASP A 519 12.02 -15.03 20.87
CA ASP A 519 11.37 -15.27 22.15
C ASP A 519 12.05 -14.45 23.26
N LEU A 520 11.35 -13.41 23.71
CA LEU A 520 11.76 -12.54 24.80
C LEU A 520 10.97 -12.82 26.09
N SER A 521 10.16 -13.88 26.14
CA SER A 521 9.29 -14.17 27.30
C SER A 521 10.06 -14.50 28.59
N SER A 522 11.30 -14.99 28.46
CA SER A 522 12.18 -15.35 29.58
C SER A 522 13.12 -14.23 30.06
N VAL A 523 12.98 -13.01 29.50
CA VAL A 523 13.86 -11.88 29.82
C VAL A 523 13.68 -11.45 31.28
N ASP A 524 14.82 -11.34 32.02
CA ASP A 524 14.86 -10.76 33.35
C ASP A 524 14.67 -9.24 33.29
N THR A 525 13.71 -8.75 34.08
CA THR A 525 13.37 -7.31 34.15
C THR A 525 14.52 -6.43 34.65
N THR A 526 15.53 -7.01 35.28
CA THR A 526 16.68 -6.26 35.83
C THR A 526 17.71 -5.88 34.78
N ASN A 527 17.84 -6.66 33.70
CA ASN A 527 18.92 -6.50 32.72
C ASN A 527 18.52 -5.77 31.45
N GLY A 528 17.21 -5.77 31.13
CA GLY A 528 16.72 -5.19 29.87
C GLY A 528 17.15 -5.97 28.62
N VAL A 529 16.79 -5.48 27.46
CA VAL A 529 17.17 -6.04 26.14
C VAL A 529 17.78 -4.97 25.26
N THR A 530 18.89 -5.30 24.64
CA THR A 530 19.57 -4.47 23.65
C THR A 530 19.52 -5.16 22.28
N LEU A 531 19.07 -4.42 21.24
CA LEU A 531 19.28 -4.77 19.84
C LEU A 531 20.42 -3.91 19.30
N SER A 532 21.50 -4.55 18.88
CA SER A 532 22.63 -3.88 18.21
C SER A 532 22.72 -4.32 16.75
N PHE A 533 23.15 -3.43 15.89
CA PHE A 533 23.45 -3.77 14.49
C PHE A 533 24.50 -2.83 13.93
N ARG A 534 25.16 -3.26 12.88
CA ARG A 534 26.12 -2.41 12.13
C ARG A 534 25.56 -2.11 10.76
N TYR A 535 25.75 -0.86 10.34
CA TYR A 535 25.38 -0.44 8.99
C TYR A 535 26.54 0.30 8.32
N ALA A 536 26.54 0.26 7.00
CA ALA A 536 27.37 1.12 6.18
C ALA A 536 26.52 1.71 5.06
N TYR A 537 26.58 3.04 4.90
CA TYR A 537 25.80 3.76 3.90
C TYR A 537 26.53 5.03 3.46
N LYS A 538 26.32 5.41 2.20
CA LYS A 538 26.84 6.66 1.67
C LYS A 538 25.78 7.35 0.80
N LYS A 539 25.73 8.67 0.84
CA LYS A 539 24.91 9.44 -0.10
C LYS A 539 25.49 9.33 -1.52
N ALA A 540 24.66 9.40 -2.56
CA ALA A 540 25.15 9.52 -3.94
C ALA A 540 25.39 10.97 -4.33
N SER A 541 24.68 11.91 -3.68
CA SER A 541 24.83 13.36 -3.86
C SER A 541 24.49 14.10 -2.58
N THR A 542 24.69 15.42 -2.57
CA THR A 542 24.25 16.29 -1.46
C THR A 542 22.74 16.32 -1.29
N ALA A 543 21.99 16.03 -2.34
CA ALA A 543 20.51 16.01 -2.35
C ALA A 543 19.90 14.67 -1.91
N SER A 544 20.71 13.62 -1.67
CA SER A 544 20.21 12.32 -1.21
C SER A 544 19.53 12.43 0.16
N THR A 545 18.30 11.95 0.27
CA THR A 545 17.46 12.03 1.49
C THR A 545 16.90 10.67 1.91
N ASP A 546 17.59 9.57 1.61
CA ASP A 546 17.22 8.21 2.00
C ASP A 546 17.05 8.10 3.53
N ILE A 547 16.21 7.16 3.94
CA ILE A 547 15.90 6.94 5.35
C ILE A 547 15.95 5.45 5.67
N LEU A 548 16.68 5.07 6.71
CA LEU A 548 16.59 3.77 7.35
C LEU A 548 15.75 3.89 8.62
N ARG A 549 14.69 3.08 8.71
CA ARG A 549 13.86 2.95 9.92
C ARG A 549 13.97 1.55 10.49
N VAL A 550 13.98 1.45 11.80
CA VAL A 550 13.88 0.18 12.52
C VAL A 550 12.55 0.17 13.26
N TYR A 551 11.76 -0.87 13.02
CA TYR A 551 10.46 -1.08 13.64
C TYR A 551 10.48 -2.29 14.53
N PHE A 552 9.66 -2.27 15.58
CA PHE A 552 9.39 -3.41 16.46
C PHE A 552 7.91 -3.77 16.44
N THR A 553 7.64 -5.05 16.66
CA THR A 553 6.30 -5.59 16.89
C THR A 553 6.31 -6.54 18.09
N ALA A 554 5.20 -6.58 18.82
CA ALA A 554 4.96 -7.54 19.91
C ALA A 554 3.91 -8.60 19.51
N ASN A 555 3.33 -8.50 18.31
CA ASN A 555 2.22 -9.32 17.84
C ASN A 555 2.50 -9.91 16.44
N CYS A 556 3.70 -10.45 16.29
CA CYS A 556 4.15 -11.16 15.08
C CYS A 556 4.11 -10.33 13.77
N GLY A 557 3.94 -9.02 13.85
CA GLY A 557 3.90 -8.14 12.69
C GLY A 557 2.51 -7.61 12.33
N ASP A 558 1.49 -7.86 13.14
CA ASP A 558 0.16 -7.27 12.93
C ASP A 558 0.19 -5.74 13.05
N THR A 559 1.02 -5.24 13.96
CA THR A 559 1.29 -3.81 14.08
C THR A 559 2.77 -3.55 14.28
N TRP A 560 3.29 -2.52 13.65
CA TRP A 560 4.68 -2.11 13.71
C TRP A 560 4.84 -0.72 14.28
N ALA A 561 5.74 -0.54 15.24
CA ALA A 561 6.08 0.76 15.81
C ALA A 561 7.49 1.17 15.41
N VAL A 562 7.66 2.37 14.86
CA VAL A 562 8.99 2.95 14.58
C VAL A 562 9.74 3.13 15.89
N ARG A 563 10.95 2.60 15.98
CA ARG A 563 11.80 2.68 17.16
C ARG A 563 13.11 3.44 16.94
N LYS A 564 13.56 3.52 15.69
CA LYS A 564 14.73 4.28 15.25
C LYS A 564 14.52 4.80 13.84
N THR A 565 14.94 6.04 13.61
CA THR A 565 15.01 6.64 12.27
C THR A 565 16.40 7.20 12.06
N LEU A 566 17.04 6.84 10.96
CA LEU A 566 18.36 7.31 10.54
C LEU A 566 18.21 7.96 9.17
N SER A 567 18.37 9.27 9.09
CA SER A 567 18.37 10.01 7.82
C SER A 567 19.70 9.81 7.07
N ALA A 568 19.71 10.08 5.78
CA ALA A 568 20.91 10.05 4.95
C ALA A 568 22.06 10.89 5.55
N THR A 569 21.73 12.06 6.13
CA THR A 569 22.71 12.91 6.80
C THR A 569 23.23 12.28 8.10
N THR A 570 22.37 11.62 8.88
CA THR A 570 22.78 10.90 10.09
C THR A 570 23.70 9.74 9.75
N MET A 571 23.40 9.01 8.65
CA MET A 571 24.13 7.81 8.25
C MET A 571 25.46 8.11 7.56
N SER A 572 25.57 9.20 6.79
CA SER A 572 26.74 9.49 5.94
C SER A 572 27.37 10.86 6.19
N GLY A 573 26.82 11.69 7.10
CA GLY A 573 27.30 13.05 7.30
C GLY A 573 27.22 13.88 6.01
N SER A 574 28.29 14.63 5.73
CA SER A 574 28.44 15.42 4.49
C SER A 574 29.08 14.67 3.32
N SER A 575 29.60 13.45 3.55
CA SER A 575 30.29 12.68 2.51
C SER A 575 29.30 12.06 1.51
N PHE A 576 29.68 12.02 0.24
CA PHE A 576 28.91 11.37 -0.82
C PHE A 576 29.80 10.75 -1.89
N GLN A 577 29.27 9.81 -2.66
CA GLN A 577 29.91 9.19 -3.81
C GLN A 577 28.86 8.90 -4.88
N ALA A 578 29.02 9.50 -6.06
CA ALA A 578 28.06 9.37 -7.15
C ALA A 578 28.10 8.01 -7.87
N SER A 579 29.25 7.34 -7.89
CA SER A 579 29.39 5.98 -8.42
C SER A 579 29.07 4.94 -7.36
N SER A 580 28.77 3.70 -7.78
CA SER A 580 28.50 2.59 -6.86
C SER A 580 29.60 2.48 -5.79
N TRP A 581 29.16 2.46 -4.53
CA TRP A 581 30.03 2.45 -3.37
C TRP A 581 29.98 1.09 -2.67
N THR A 582 31.16 0.68 -2.20
CA THR A 582 31.36 -0.50 -1.34
C THR A 582 32.12 -0.05 -0.10
N PRO A 583 31.67 -0.37 1.13
CA PRO A 583 32.31 0.07 2.35
C PRO A 583 33.68 -0.61 2.59
N THR A 584 34.56 0.13 3.24
CA THR A 584 35.78 -0.38 3.86
C THR A 584 35.51 -0.70 5.35
N PRO A 585 36.41 -1.39 6.07
CA PRO A 585 36.22 -1.69 7.49
C PRO A 585 35.96 -0.45 8.38
N SER A 586 36.44 0.72 7.99
CA SER A 586 36.24 1.98 8.73
C SER A 586 34.90 2.69 8.46
N ASP A 587 34.13 2.23 7.46
CA ASP A 587 32.88 2.86 7.08
C ASP A 587 31.66 2.33 7.86
N TRP A 588 31.85 1.31 8.70
CA TRP A 588 30.76 0.70 9.45
C TRP A 588 30.48 1.47 10.75
N THR A 589 29.21 1.66 11.03
CA THR A 589 28.73 2.33 12.24
C THR A 589 27.87 1.39 13.06
N THR A 590 28.16 1.30 14.37
CA THR A 590 27.34 0.52 15.31
C THR A 590 26.17 1.36 15.83
N VAL A 591 25.00 0.73 15.91
CA VAL A 591 23.81 1.27 16.57
C VAL A 591 23.40 0.34 17.69
N HIS A 592 23.19 0.89 18.86
CA HIS A 592 22.58 0.20 19.99
C HIS A 592 21.19 0.75 20.26
N MET A 593 20.23 -0.14 20.39
CA MET A 593 18.83 0.18 20.70
C MET A 593 18.43 -0.47 22.01
N THR A 594 18.32 0.34 23.08
CA THR A 594 17.93 -0.10 24.43
C THR A 594 16.43 0.06 24.68
N ASN A 595 15.68 0.46 23.67
CA ASN A 595 14.25 0.72 23.76
C ASN A 595 13.36 -0.51 23.39
N VAL A 596 13.93 -1.73 23.49
CA VAL A 596 13.17 -2.98 23.51
C VAL A 596 12.57 -3.14 24.92
N THR A 597 11.51 -2.38 25.17
CA THR A 597 10.86 -2.31 26.50
C THR A 597 10.04 -3.58 26.79
N SER A 598 9.58 -3.74 28.04
CA SER A 598 8.77 -4.90 28.48
C SER A 598 7.48 -5.12 27.67
N LEU A 599 7.00 -4.11 26.94
CA LEU A 599 5.90 -4.26 26.00
C LEU A 599 6.18 -5.31 24.90
N TYR A 600 7.46 -5.52 24.58
CA TYR A 600 7.94 -6.44 23.55
C TYR A 600 8.41 -7.79 24.09
N TRP A 601 8.42 -7.99 25.42
CA TRP A 601 8.97 -9.21 26.03
C TRP A 601 7.97 -10.37 26.01
N ASN A 602 7.80 -10.93 24.84
CA ASN A 602 6.98 -12.10 24.57
C ASN A 602 7.61 -12.98 23.49
N GLU A 603 6.99 -14.12 23.19
CA GLU A 603 7.47 -15.09 22.20
C GLU A 603 7.35 -14.61 20.74
N ASN A 604 6.59 -13.54 20.48
CA ASN A 604 6.24 -13.06 19.16
C ASN A 604 6.93 -11.73 18.79
N PHE A 605 7.99 -11.36 19.53
CA PHE A 605 8.76 -10.18 19.19
C PHE A 605 9.45 -10.36 17.84
N ARG A 606 9.35 -9.32 16.97
CA ARG A 606 10.09 -9.23 15.72
C ARG A 606 10.56 -7.79 15.51
N TYR A 607 11.57 -7.63 14.69
CA TYR A 607 12.02 -6.33 14.21
C TYR A 607 12.19 -6.34 12.69
N LYS A 608 12.14 -5.16 12.09
CA LYS A 608 12.44 -4.99 10.66
C LYS A 608 13.28 -3.75 10.42
N PHE A 609 14.09 -3.85 9.39
CA PHE A 609 14.76 -2.73 8.76
C PHE A 609 13.98 -2.34 7.51
N GLU A 610 13.54 -1.09 7.44
CA GLU A 610 12.85 -0.53 6.29
C GLU A 610 13.70 0.60 5.73
N PHE A 611 14.08 0.48 4.48
CA PHE A 611 14.84 1.50 3.78
C PHE A 611 13.96 2.17 2.74
N THR A 612 13.88 3.50 2.81
CA THR A 612 13.19 4.34 1.82
C THR A 612 14.23 5.01 0.95
N SER A 613 14.24 4.67 -0.33
CA SER A 613 15.18 5.19 -1.33
C SER A 613 14.81 6.62 -1.72
N ASN A 614 15.81 7.51 -1.76
CA ASN A 614 15.64 8.85 -2.31
C ASN A 614 16.98 9.43 -2.81
N GLY A 615 17.53 8.79 -3.84
CA GLY A 615 18.71 9.24 -4.57
C GLY A 615 20.05 8.96 -3.88
N GLY A 616 20.12 8.01 -2.94
CA GLY A 616 21.35 7.61 -2.27
C GLY A 616 22.12 6.48 -2.94
N ASN A 617 23.22 6.06 -2.31
CA ASN A 617 24.04 4.93 -2.72
C ASN A 617 23.62 3.65 -1.97
N ASN A 618 24.35 2.56 -2.15
CA ASN A 618 24.05 1.26 -1.57
C ASN A 618 24.06 1.28 -0.03
N MET A 619 23.16 0.48 0.57
CA MET A 619 23.02 0.27 2.00
C MET A 619 23.49 -1.13 2.37
N TYR A 620 24.19 -1.26 3.49
CA TYR A 620 24.68 -2.54 4.01
C TYR A 620 24.29 -2.68 5.49
N LEU A 621 23.96 -3.90 5.90
CA LEU A 621 23.70 -4.30 7.29
C LEU A 621 24.52 -5.53 7.65
N ASP A 622 25.05 -5.55 8.86
CA ASP A 622 25.83 -6.66 9.40
C ASP A 622 25.76 -6.73 10.91
N ASP A 623 26.24 -7.83 11.50
CA ASP A 623 26.37 -8.04 12.95
C ASP A 623 25.10 -7.64 13.73
N ILE A 624 23.96 -8.16 13.32
CA ILE A 624 22.70 -7.93 14.04
C ILE A 624 22.66 -8.83 15.26
N ASN A 625 22.66 -8.24 16.45
CA ASN A 625 22.76 -8.96 17.71
C ASN A 625 21.70 -8.48 18.70
N ILE A 626 20.85 -9.38 19.17
CA ILE A 626 19.88 -9.09 20.22
C ILE A 626 20.20 -9.95 21.46
N TYR A 627 20.26 -9.31 22.62
CA TYR A 627 20.73 -9.93 23.87
C TYR A 627 20.17 -9.22 25.10
N SER A 628 20.22 -9.91 26.26
CA SER A 628 19.90 -9.31 27.55
C SER A 628 21.13 -8.55 28.07
N GLY A 629 20.92 -7.32 28.55
CA GLY A 629 21.95 -6.50 29.15
C GLY A 629 22.20 -5.16 28.48
N ALA A 630 23.20 -4.44 29.01
CA ALA A 630 23.60 -3.12 28.56
C ALA A 630 24.25 -3.15 27.16
N PRO A 631 24.28 -2.02 26.45
CA PRO A 631 24.95 -1.92 25.13
C PRO A 631 26.40 -2.38 25.17
N SER A 632 26.79 -3.20 24.19
CA SER A 632 28.17 -3.73 24.04
C SER A 632 28.56 -3.69 22.57
N ASP A 633 29.79 -3.23 22.29
CA ASP A 633 30.40 -3.33 20.97
C ASP A 633 30.92 -4.75 20.68
N ASN A 634 31.05 -5.58 21.71
CA ASN A 634 31.35 -7.00 21.56
C ASN A 634 30.07 -7.75 21.17
N LEU A 635 30.22 -8.75 20.31
CA LEU A 635 29.13 -9.64 19.97
C LEU A 635 28.79 -10.54 21.14
N ILE A 636 27.52 -10.54 21.54
CA ILE A 636 26.99 -11.42 22.58
C ILE A 636 26.31 -12.59 21.86
N VAL A 637 26.91 -13.75 21.83
CA VAL A 637 26.44 -14.93 21.12
C VAL A 637 26.16 -16.10 22.08
N ALA A 638 25.17 -16.92 21.71
CA ALA A 638 24.89 -18.14 22.48
C ALA A 638 26.08 -19.09 22.38
N GLY A 639 26.57 -19.57 23.55
CA GLY A 639 27.66 -20.53 23.62
C GLY A 639 29.05 -19.94 23.88
N ILE A 640 29.16 -18.61 24.05
CA ILE A 640 30.27 -18.02 24.77
C ILE A 640 29.72 -17.58 26.13
N ASP A 641 29.30 -18.54 26.95
CA ASP A 641 29.37 -18.30 28.39
C ASP A 641 30.83 -17.98 28.72
N GLU A 642 31.06 -16.96 29.55
CA GLU A 642 32.35 -16.84 30.18
C GLU A 642 32.70 -18.24 30.65
N THR A 643 33.74 -18.84 30.03
CA THR A 643 34.09 -20.22 30.31
C THR A 643 34.26 -20.29 31.79
N ALA A 644 33.42 -21.04 32.51
CA ALA A 644 33.52 -21.24 33.94
C ALA A 644 34.95 -21.65 34.35
N PHE A 645 35.72 -22.00 33.33
CA PHE A 645 37.13 -22.38 33.44
C PHE A 645 37.93 -22.05 32.16
N THR A 646 39.19 -21.74 32.32
CA THR A 646 40.17 -21.48 31.25
C THR A 646 41.41 -22.34 31.41
N ALA A 647 42.37 -22.29 30.48
CA ALA A 647 43.65 -22.95 30.50
C ALA A 647 43.58 -24.47 30.82
N VAL A 648 42.62 -25.17 30.22
CA VAL A 648 42.41 -26.60 30.42
C VAL A 648 43.50 -27.40 29.73
N ASN A 649 44.22 -28.24 30.47
CA ASN A 649 45.28 -29.11 29.98
C ASN A 649 45.12 -30.54 30.49
N LEU A 650 45.56 -31.51 29.67
CA LEU A 650 45.61 -32.93 29.98
C LEU A 650 47.05 -33.40 29.92
N TYR A 651 47.54 -34.00 31.02
CA TYR A 651 48.87 -34.59 31.06
C TYR A 651 49.00 -35.74 32.07
N PRO A 652 49.85 -36.74 31.80
CA PRO A 652 50.51 -36.97 30.50
C PRO A 652 49.51 -37.36 29.43
N ASN A 653 49.78 -36.95 28.21
CA ASN A 653 49.02 -37.41 27.03
C ASN A 653 50.04 -37.84 25.95
N PRO A 654 50.20 -39.13 25.65
CA PRO A 654 49.40 -40.28 26.09
C PRO A 654 49.50 -40.60 27.57
N ALA A 655 48.35 -41.01 28.17
CA ALA A 655 48.21 -41.44 29.55
C ALA A 655 48.48 -42.96 29.72
N ASP A 656 48.98 -43.35 30.89
CA ASP A 656 49.06 -44.76 31.26
C ASP A 656 48.08 -45.05 32.41
N GLU A 657 48.47 -45.06 33.64
CA GLU A 657 47.59 -45.36 34.77
C GLU A 657 46.84 -44.13 35.29
N GLU A 658 47.35 -42.93 35.03
CA GLU A 658 46.84 -41.69 35.54
C GLU A 658 46.77 -40.63 34.43
N LEU A 659 45.74 -39.77 34.54
CA LEU A 659 45.57 -38.56 33.72
C LEU A 659 45.26 -37.38 34.62
N ASN A 660 46.07 -36.34 34.54
CA ASN A 660 45.81 -35.09 35.23
C ASN A 660 45.01 -34.14 34.31
N VAL A 661 43.98 -33.55 34.87
CA VAL A 661 43.18 -32.49 34.28
C VAL A 661 43.48 -31.22 35.07
N SER A 662 44.22 -30.28 34.48
CA SER A 662 44.45 -28.97 35.10
C SER A 662 43.61 -27.90 34.40
N PHE A 663 43.06 -26.96 35.15
CA PHE A 663 42.28 -25.86 34.63
C PHE A 663 42.24 -24.69 35.62
N GLN A 664 41.93 -23.49 35.13
CA GLN A 664 41.63 -22.34 35.98
C GLN A 664 40.12 -22.13 36.03
N ALA A 665 39.52 -22.23 37.24
CA ALA A 665 38.12 -21.90 37.48
C ALA A 665 37.98 -20.40 37.76
N ILE A 666 36.92 -19.77 37.21
CA ILE A 666 36.64 -18.35 37.43
C ILE A 666 35.99 -18.12 38.79
N ASN A 667 35.18 -19.09 39.25
CA ASN A 667 34.46 -19.02 40.51
C ASN A 667 34.56 -20.38 41.28
N ASN A 668 34.19 -20.34 42.56
CA ASN A 668 34.02 -21.57 43.37
C ASN A 668 32.69 -22.24 42.97
N GLU A 669 32.74 -23.33 42.22
CA GLU A 669 31.53 -23.99 41.73
C GLU A 669 31.64 -25.50 41.61
N LYS A 670 30.49 -26.17 41.51
CA LYS A 670 30.45 -27.61 41.23
C LYS A 670 30.61 -27.85 39.75
N MET A 671 31.56 -28.70 39.39
CA MET A 671 31.82 -29.09 38.02
C MET A 671 31.69 -30.60 37.86
N THR A 672 31.40 -31.05 36.67
CA THR A 672 31.36 -32.45 36.29
C THR A 672 32.45 -32.73 35.26
N ILE A 673 33.32 -33.73 35.52
CA ILE A 673 34.28 -34.24 34.57
C ILE A 673 33.75 -35.57 34.04
N VAL A 674 33.46 -35.64 32.73
CA VAL A 674 32.95 -36.85 32.09
C VAL A 674 33.96 -37.37 31.08
N LEU A 675 34.36 -38.64 31.21
CA LEU A 675 35.19 -39.32 30.24
C LEU A 675 34.31 -40.18 29.33
N THR A 676 34.54 -40.07 28.03
CA THR A 676 33.83 -40.85 27.01
C THR A 676 34.79 -41.55 26.06
N ASP A 677 34.37 -42.66 25.49
CA ASP A 677 35.08 -43.31 24.37
C ASP A 677 34.72 -42.63 23.02
N LEU A 678 35.28 -43.12 21.93
CA LEU A 678 35.04 -42.63 20.56
C LEU A 678 33.57 -42.72 20.12
N THR A 679 32.77 -43.58 20.77
CA THR A 679 31.32 -43.73 20.44
C THR A 679 30.45 -42.76 21.26
N GLY A 680 31.03 -41.99 22.18
CA GLY A 680 30.31 -41.11 23.08
C GLY A 680 29.79 -41.82 24.35
N LYS A 681 30.10 -43.12 24.54
CA LYS A 681 29.71 -43.86 25.74
C LYS A 681 30.50 -43.34 26.96
N ILE A 682 29.80 -42.99 28.02
CA ILE A 682 30.39 -42.55 29.27
C ILE A 682 31.12 -43.72 29.92
N ILE A 683 32.41 -43.54 30.18
CA ILE A 683 33.29 -44.51 30.87
C ILE A 683 33.39 -44.15 32.33
N GLN A 684 33.53 -42.86 32.68
CA GLN A 684 33.63 -42.35 34.02
C GLN A 684 32.98 -40.96 34.13
N SER A 685 32.41 -40.66 35.30
CA SER A 685 31.85 -39.32 35.56
C SER A 685 32.14 -38.95 37.02
N ASN A 686 32.80 -37.82 37.23
CA ASN A 686 33.20 -37.32 38.54
C ASN A 686 32.61 -35.91 38.73
N ILE A 687 31.93 -35.70 39.87
CA ILE A 687 31.52 -34.35 40.30
C ILE A 687 32.59 -33.85 41.26
N ILE A 688 33.12 -32.68 41.02
CA ILE A 688 34.15 -32.02 41.84
C ILE A 688 33.66 -30.64 42.29
N GLN A 689 34.24 -30.16 43.41
CA GLN A 689 34.14 -28.76 43.80
C GLN A 689 35.40 -28.06 43.32
N ALA A 690 35.26 -27.21 42.29
CA ALA A 690 36.35 -26.37 41.84
C ALA A 690 36.45 -25.14 42.74
N ASN A 691 37.68 -24.70 43.00
CA ASN A 691 37.97 -23.44 43.68
C ASN A 691 38.39 -22.38 42.62
N GLU A 692 38.07 -21.12 42.89
CA GLU A 692 38.55 -20.00 42.06
C GLU A 692 40.08 -20.07 41.92
N GLY A 693 40.58 -19.95 40.69
CA GLY A 693 41.97 -20.09 40.32
C GLY A 693 42.32 -21.49 39.82
N GLU A 694 43.57 -21.91 40.08
CA GLU A 694 44.12 -23.16 39.52
C GLU A 694 43.57 -24.40 40.26
N ASN A 695 43.08 -25.37 39.47
CA ASN A 695 42.56 -26.64 39.91
C ASN A 695 43.31 -27.78 39.21
N LEU A 696 43.56 -28.86 39.94
CA LEU A 696 44.17 -30.09 39.44
C LEU A 696 43.35 -31.30 39.90
N VAL A 697 42.89 -32.09 38.95
CA VAL A 697 42.10 -33.30 39.18
C VAL A 697 42.82 -34.50 38.58
N MET A 698 43.13 -35.48 39.35
CA MET A 698 43.74 -36.70 38.88
C MET A 698 42.67 -37.76 38.64
N LEU A 699 42.68 -38.36 37.47
CA LEU A 699 41.75 -39.38 36.99
C LEU A 699 42.52 -40.69 36.83
N ASN A 700 42.02 -41.76 37.44
CA ASN A 700 42.58 -43.08 37.25
C ASN A 700 42.12 -43.66 35.92
N THR A 701 43.08 -44.08 35.09
CA THR A 701 42.84 -44.64 33.75
C THR A 701 43.35 -46.07 33.62
N SER A 702 43.81 -46.71 34.74
CA SER A 702 44.40 -48.03 34.69
C SER A 702 43.51 -49.11 34.05
N ASP A 703 42.21 -49.03 34.29
CA ASP A 703 41.21 -49.99 33.75
C ASP A 703 40.74 -49.72 32.34
N PHE A 704 41.26 -48.68 31.71
CA PHE A 704 40.83 -48.30 30.38
C PHE A 704 41.58 -49.12 29.30
N ALA A 705 40.86 -49.55 28.31
CA ALA A 705 41.47 -50.20 27.15
C ALA A 705 42.33 -49.18 26.36
N LYS A 706 43.36 -49.68 25.69
CA LYS A 706 44.18 -48.79 24.81
C LYS A 706 43.32 -48.21 23.76
N GLY A 707 43.38 -46.85 23.58
CA GLY A 707 42.57 -46.17 22.62
C GLY A 707 42.49 -44.66 22.83
N VAL A 708 41.61 -44.02 22.07
CA VAL A 708 41.35 -42.59 22.15
C VAL A 708 40.09 -42.35 23.01
N TYR A 709 40.18 -41.39 23.90
CA TYR A 709 39.11 -40.98 24.82
C TYR A 709 38.97 -39.46 24.83
N PHE A 710 37.81 -39.00 25.30
CA PHE A 710 37.54 -37.58 25.48
C PHE A 710 37.23 -37.27 26.95
N VAL A 711 37.81 -36.18 27.41
CA VAL A 711 37.49 -35.58 28.72
C VAL A 711 36.64 -34.39 28.49
N ASN A 712 35.45 -34.36 29.06
CA ASN A 712 34.52 -33.23 29.02
C ASN A 712 34.47 -32.60 30.41
N LEU A 713 34.86 -31.34 30.52
CA LEU A 713 34.61 -30.51 31.68
C LEU A 713 33.29 -29.79 31.47
N ILE A 714 32.41 -29.83 32.47
CA ILE A 714 31.07 -29.27 32.41
C ILE A 714 30.77 -28.51 33.71
N SER A 715 30.40 -27.24 33.58
CA SER A 715 29.87 -26.43 34.66
C SER A 715 28.72 -25.55 34.12
N GLY A 716 27.50 -25.73 34.64
CA GLY A 716 26.32 -25.08 34.09
C GLY A 716 26.17 -25.36 32.58
N THR A 717 26.20 -24.32 31.79
CA THR A 717 26.20 -24.37 30.32
C THR A 717 27.60 -24.45 29.72
N SER A 718 28.65 -24.14 30.47
CA SER A 718 30.03 -24.18 30.01
C SER A 718 30.52 -25.62 29.83
N ARG A 719 31.10 -25.92 28.67
CA ARG A 719 31.65 -27.23 28.34
C ARG A 719 32.91 -27.07 27.50
N THR A 720 33.97 -27.82 27.95
CA THR A 720 35.19 -27.99 27.13
C THR A 720 35.48 -29.48 26.98
N THR A 721 35.84 -29.88 25.75
CA THR A 721 36.18 -31.29 25.44
C THR A 721 37.63 -31.35 24.96
N LEU A 722 38.43 -32.19 25.59
CA LEU A 722 39.81 -32.47 25.16
C LEU A 722 39.97 -33.98 24.92
N GLN A 723 40.89 -34.30 24.03
CA GLN A 723 41.20 -35.67 23.64
C GLN A 723 42.49 -36.12 24.35
N PHE A 724 42.49 -37.36 24.84
CA PHE A 724 43.72 -38.03 25.22
C PHE A 724 43.81 -39.45 24.67
N VAL A 725 45.03 -39.98 24.64
CA VAL A 725 45.33 -41.34 24.21
C VAL A 725 45.75 -42.18 25.42
N LYS A 726 45.08 -43.32 25.62
CA LYS A 726 45.48 -44.34 26.61
C LYS A 726 46.45 -45.31 25.92
N LYS A 727 47.66 -45.53 26.55
CA LYS A 727 48.70 -46.46 26.05
C LYS A 727 48.38 -47.92 26.25
#